data_fa309e0e79f75034f517ae0b99128f9a
#
_entry.id   fa309e0e79f75034f517ae0b99128f9a
#
_cell.length_a   1.000
_cell.length_b   1.000
_cell.length_c   1.000
_cell.angle_alpha   90.00
_cell.angle_beta   90.00
_cell.angle_gamma   90.00
#
_symmetry.space_group_name_H-M   'P 1'
#
loop_
_entity.id
_entity.type
_entity.pdbx_description
1 polymer ?
#
loop_
_entity_poly.entity_id
_entity_poly.type
_entity_poly.pdbx_seq_one_letter_code
_entity_poly.pdbx_strand_id
1 'polypeptide(L)'
;MPGTPMLESYAAGRWYAANDEGKPLLDAATGEEVARISSAGLDLGEMTTYARTVGGPALRALTFHERAALIKDVAKHLSNPETGIKDELYDLSFRTGATKRDSMVDIDGGFGTLFSMAGKGVREMPNDTVYVDGGLEQLGRQGQFVGQHVYTTRPGVAVQVNAFNFPVWGFLEKLAPAFISGMPTIVKPAAQTAYLTALCVRRIIESGILPEGSLQLLCGSPAGLLDELTVQDIVAFTGSAHTAGLLRTHTNVMHGGVQLGVEADSLNCSILGPDVTAEDPEFDLFVKGVVAEMTVKAGQKCTAIRRAIVPAGIAGQVVDAISARLAKTTVGDPRHDDVRMGALVSLDQREEVRKAVQQLRSSAEVVFGDPDHVELVAGDAERGAFMSPVLLRAQRGAVEPHDVEPFGPVSTVLTYDTVDEAVELAARGRGSLAGSLVTHDPEVARTVVLGLAPWHGRILVLDRDDAAESTGHGSPLPMLVHGGPGRAGGGEELGGVRGVLHHMQRSAIQASPAMMTAVTGRWTKGSPRNEDGVHPFRKSLAELRIGDTIRSEPRTVTRADIDHFAEFTGDTFYAHTDPAAAAKNPLFGGIVAHGYLVVSLAAGLFVDPDPGPVLANFGVDNLRFLTPVKAEDSIAVTLTVKQITPRRSADYGEVRWDAVVTNQDGDPVATYDVLTLVAKGWPQD
;
A
#
# COMPACT_ATOMS: atom_id res chain seq x y z
N MET A 1 -34.56 -2.63 -31.83
CA MET A 1 -33.26 -2.22 -31.30
C MET A 1 -32.59 -3.46 -30.77
N PRO A 2 -31.27 -3.68 -30.89
CA PRO A 2 -30.62 -4.76 -30.17
C PRO A 2 -30.88 -4.54 -28.68
N GLY A 3 -31.26 -5.60 -27.96
CA GLY A 3 -31.55 -5.53 -26.51
C GLY A 3 -30.30 -5.06 -25.74
N THR A 4 -30.51 -4.46 -24.55
CA THR A 4 -29.42 -4.06 -23.66
C THR A 4 -28.52 -5.26 -23.33
N PRO A 5 -27.19 -5.13 -23.39
CA PRO A 5 -26.28 -6.26 -23.23
C PRO A 5 -26.30 -6.82 -21.80
N MET A 6 -26.30 -8.17 -21.69
CA MET A 6 -26.00 -8.85 -20.45
C MET A 6 -24.50 -8.79 -20.18
N LEU A 7 -24.09 -8.38 -18.97
CA LEU A 7 -22.69 -8.44 -18.57
C LEU A 7 -22.27 -9.90 -18.38
N GLU A 8 -21.13 -10.25 -18.99
CA GLU A 8 -20.56 -11.58 -18.88
C GLU A 8 -19.60 -11.68 -17.69
N SER A 9 -19.66 -12.78 -16.98
CA SER A 9 -18.62 -13.21 -16.04
C SER A 9 -17.47 -13.88 -16.82
N TYR A 10 -16.25 -13.82 -16.28
CA TYR A 10 -15.13 -14.62 -16.76
C TYR A 10 -14.80 -15.68 -15.72
N ALA A 11 -15.16 -16.91 -16.00
CA ALA A 11 -15.12 -18.01 -15.05
C ALA A 11 -14.48 -19.25 -15.69
N ALA A 12 -13.57 -19.89 -14.99
CA ALA A 12 -12.88 -21.10 -15.42
C ALA A 12 -12.34 -21.02 -16.88
N GLY A 13 -11.72 -19.89 -17.20
CA GLY A 13 -11.08 -19.65 -18.50
C GLY A 13 -12.03 -19.28 -19.65
N ARG A 14 -13.32 -19.05 -19.38
CA ARG A 14 -14.33 -18.75 -20.41
C ARG A 14 -15.27 -17.61 -20.01
N TRP A 15 -15.76 -16.87 -21.00
CA TRP A 15 -16.82 -15.91 -20.82
C TRP A 15 -18.16 -16.61 -20.67
N TYR A 16 -18.96 -16.16 -19.70
CA TYR A 16 -20.27 -16.72 -19.35
C TYR A 16 -21.32 -15.61 -19.26
N ALA A 17 -22.38 -15.71 -20.03
CA ALA A 17 -23.58 -14.88 -19.93
C ALA A 17 -24.73 -15.68 -19.31
N ALA A 18 -25.40 -15.12 -18.30
CA ALA A 18 -26.59 -15.74 -17.71
C ALA A 18 -27.76 -15.77 -18.71
N ASN A 19 -28.63 -16.77 -18.58
CA ASN A 19 -29.75 -16.99 -19.50
C ASN A 19 -31.08 -16.37 -19.01
N ASP A 20 -31.07 -15.75 -17.81
CA ASP A 20 -32.22 -15.03 -17.25
C ASP A 20 -32.28 -13.58 -17.73
N GLU A 21 -33.35 -12.86 -17.37
CA GLU A 21 -33.48 -11.44 -17.73
C GLU A 21 -32.46 -10.52 -17.05
N GLY A 22 -31.87 -10.94 -15.94
CA GLY A 22 -30.94 -10.16 -15.14
C GLY A 22 -31.58 -8.86 -14.56
N LYS A 23 -30.82 -8.16 -13.74
CA LYS A 23 -31.21 -6.85 -13.20
C LYS A 23 -30.68 -5.73 -14.11
N PRO A 24 -31.48 -4.69 -14.40
CA PRO A 24 -31.00 -3.54 -15.16
C PRO A 24 -29.99 -2.73 -14.37
N LEU A 25 -28.98 -2.22 -15.06
CA LEU A 25 -28.01 -1.24 -14.58
C LEU A 25 -28.25 0.06 -15.28
N LEU A 26 -28.44 1.14 -14.51
CA LEU A 26 -28.88 2.41 -15.03
C LEU A 26 -27.75 3.43 -15.07
N ASP A 27 -27.80 4.33 -16.03
CA ASP A 27 -27.01 5.54 -16.09
C ASP A 27 -27.47 6.49 -14.96
N ALA A 28 -26.56 6.87 -14.10
CA ALA A 28 -26.84 7.66 -12.89
C ALA A 28 -27.38 9.06 -13.21
N ALA A 29 -27.05 9.64 -14.36
CA ALA A 29 -27.46 10.98 -14.77
C ALA A 29 -28.74 10.99 -15.60
N THR A 30 -29.03 9.94 -16.40
CA THR A 30 -30.18 9.93 -17.31
C THR A 30 -31.25 8.91 -16.94
N GLY A 31 -30.93 7.93 -16.08
CA GLY A 31 -31.82 6.82 -15.75
C GLY A 31 -32.01 5.81 -16.89
N GLU A 32 -31.24 5.90 -17.98
CA GLU A 32 -31.30 4.97 -19.09
C GLU A 32 -30.59 3.65 -18.76
N GLU A 33 -31.10 2.55 -19.31
CA GLU A 33 -30.50 1.23 -19.11
C GLU A 33 -29.17 1.11 -19.89
N VAL A 34 -28.07 0.81 -19.19
CA VAL A 34 -26.72 0.67 -19.73
C VAL A 34 -26.41 -0.80 -20.05
N ALA A 35 -26.74 -1.69 -19.12
CA ALA A 35 -26.48 -3.12 -19.21
C ALA A 35 -27.42 -3.89 -18.29
N ARG A 36 -27.37 -5.19 -18.33
CA ARG A 36 -28.04 -6.09 -17.38
C ARG A 36 -27.01 -6.97 -16.68
N ILE A 37 -27.28 -7.40 -15.46
CA ILE A 37 -26.36 -8.20 -14.66
C ILE A 37 -27.07 -9.39 -14.00
N SER A 38 -26.46 -10.59 -14.13
CA SER A 38 -26.89 -11.81 -13.47
C SER A 38 -25.74 -12.80 -13.38
N SER A 39 -25.76 -13.63 -12.32
CA SER A 39 -24.89 -14.80 -12.16
C SER A 39 -25.68 -16.11 -12.15
N ALA A 40 -26.94 -16.10 -12.61
CA ALA A 40 -27.77 -17.30 -12.64
C ALA A 40 -27.11 -18.41 -13.47
N GLY A 41 -27.02 -19.61 -12.87
CA GLY A 41 -26.40 -20.79 -13.50
C GLY A 41 -24.86 -20.82 -13.52
N LEU A 42 -24.18 -19.81 -12.96
CA LEU A 42 -22.74 -19.82 -12.83
C LEU A 42 -22.28 -20.76 -11.71
N ASP A 43 -21.34 -21.66 -12.00
CA ASP A 43 -20.76 -22.57 -11.02
C ASP A 43 -19.61 -21.88 -10.26
N LEU A 44 -19.89 -21.45 -9.01
CA LEU A 44 -18.92 -20.77 -8.15
C LEU A 44 -17.85 -21.72 -7.60
N GLY A 45 -18.20 -23.02 -7.43
CA GLY A 45 -17.26 -24.07 -7.05
C GLY A 45 -16.24 -24.33 -8.15
N GLU A 46 -16.67 -24.37 -9.43
CA GLU A 46 -15.76 -24.46 -10.57
C GLU A 46 -14.81 -23.25 -10.62
N MET A 47 -15.29 -22.01 -10.39
CA MET A 47 -14.46 -20.81 -10.37
C MET A 47 -13.36 -20.88 -9.30
N THR A 48 -13.72 -21.22 -8.07
CA THR A 48 -12.75 -21.30 -6.96
C THR A 48 -11.77 -22.45 -7.16
N THR A 49 -12.23 -23.59 -7.66
CA THR A 49 -11.38 -24.74 -7.99
C THR A 49 -10.39 -24.40 -9.10
N TYR A 50 -10.84 -23.75 -10.16
CA TYR A 50 -9.97 -23.32 -11.26
C TYR A 50 -8.91 -22.32 -10.82
N ALA A 51 -9.28 -21.34 -9.99
CA ALA A 51 -8.33 -20.42 -9.40
C ALA A 51 -7.23 -21.16 -8.62
N ARG A 52 -7.61 -22.14 -7.76
CA ARG A 52 -6.66 -22.88 -6.92
C ARG A 52 -5.79 -23.85 -7.71
N THR A 53 -6.34 -24.52 -8.74
CA THR A 53 -5.66 -25.62 -9.43
C THR A 53 -4.93 -25.19 -10.71
N VAL A 54 -5.32 -24.08 -11.34
CA VAL A 54 -4.69 -23.53 -12.54
C VAL A 54 -3.95 -22.22 -12.21
N GLY A 55 -4.66 -21.19 -11.77
CA GLY A 55 -4.09 -19.88 -11.52
C GLY A 55 -3.05 -19.86 -10.41
N GLY A 56 -3.34 -20.51 -9.28
CA GLY A 56 -2.44 -20.57 -8.14
C GLY A 56 -1.07 -21.18 -8.46
N PRO A 57 -0.99 -22.40 -9.01
CA PRO A 57 0.27 -22.99 -9.43
C PRO A 57 1.05 -22.14 -10.42
N ALA A 58 0.37 -21.55 -11.42
CA ALA A 58 1.01 -20.69 -12.42
C ALA A 58 1.67 -19.45 -11.76
N LEU A 59 1.00 -18.82 -10.78
CA LEU A 59 1.55 -17.68 -10.06
C LEU A 59 2.67 -18.09 -9.10
N ARG A 60 2.52 -19.18 -8.38
CA ARG A 60 3.53 -19.65 -7.40
C ARG A 60 4.82 -20.14 -8.06
N ALA A 61 4.80 -20.50 -9.33
CA ALA A 61 5.99 -20.82 -10.12
C ALA A 61 6.85 -19.58 -10.43
N LEU A 62 6.30 -18.38 -10.29
CA LEU A 62 6.97 -17.11 -10.54
C LEU A 62 7.51 -16.50 -9.25
N THR A 63 8.63 -15.80 -9.35
CA THR A 63 9.18 -14.99 -8.24
C THR A 63 8.34 -13.71 -8.04
N PHE A 64 8.54 -13.02 -6.90
CA PHE A 64 7.92 -11.72 -6.65
C PHE A 64 8.24 -10.71 -7.76
N HIS A 65 9.48 -10.69 -8.26
CA HIS A 65 9.89 -9.79 -9.35
C HIS A 65 9.19 -10.10 -10.67
N GLU A 66 9.01 -11.37 -11.01
CA GLU A 66 8.31 -11.77 -12.23
C GLU A 66 6.83 -11.41 -12.18
N ARG A 67 6.16 -11.67 -11.04
CA ARG A 67 4.78 -11.26 -10.82
C ARG A 67 4.62 -9.74 -10.85
N ALA A 68 5.52 -9.00 -10.22
CA ALA A 68 5.53 -7.53 -10.26
C ALA A 68 5.73 -6.99 -11.69
N ALA A 69 6.56 -7.66 -12.51
CA ALA A 69 6.75 -7.29 -13.91
C ALA A 69 5.46 -7.47 -14.73
N LEU A 70 4.71 -8.55 -14.54
CA LEU A 70 3.41 -8.77 -15.20
C LEU A 70 2.40 -7.68 -14.83
N ILE A 71 2.32 -7.28 -13.54
CA ILE A 71 1.48 -6.15 -13.09
C ILE A 71 1.89 -4.84 -13.77
N LYS A 72 3.19 -4.60 -13.94
CA LYS A 72 3.69 -3.43 -14.68
C LYS A 72 3.29 -3.47 -16.15
N ASP A 73 3.34 -4.62 -16.77
CA ASP A 73 2.97 -4.78 -18.18
C ASP A 73 1.46 -4.62 -18.40
N VAL A 74 0.63 -5.09 -17.46
CA VAL A 74 -0.82 -4.77 -17.44
C VAL A 74 -1.03 -3.26 -17.34
N ALA A 75 -0.34 -2.57 -16.41
CA ALA A 75 -0.47 -1.13 -16.26
C ALA A 75 -0.10 -0.36 -17.54
N LYS A 76 0.98 -0.78 -18.22
CA LYS A 76 1.38 -0.21 -19.52
C LYS A 76 0.32 -0.45 -20.60
N HIS A 77 -0.24 -1.68 -20.68
CA HIS A 77 -1.26 -2.03 -21.66
C HIS A 77 -2.51 -1.16 -21.49
N LEU A 78 -3.00 -1.03 -20.25
CA LEU A 78 -4.20 -0.23 -19.93
C LEU A 78 -3.99 1.26 -20.18
N SER A 79 -2.78 1.77 -19.95
CA SER A 79 -2.45 3.20 -20.08
C SER A 79 -1.91 3.59 -21.46
N ASN A 80 -1.65 2.63 -22.36
CA ASN A 80 -1.14 2.92 -23.69
C ASN A 80 -2.22 3.61 -24.54
N PRO A 81 -2.00 4.86 -25.03
CA PRO A 81 -2.98 5.58 -25.84
C PRO A 81 -3.38 4.85 -27.13
N GLU A 82 -2.49 4.04 -27.71
CA GLU A 82 -2.74 3.30 -28.95
C GLU A 82 -3.83 2.22 -28.79
N THR A 83 -4.08 1.75 -27.58
CA THR A 83 -5.13 0.75 -27.31
C THR A 83 -6.54 1.33 -27.30
N GLY A 84 -6.69 2.62 -27.05
CA GLY A 84 -7.99 3.29 -26.86
C GLY A 84 -8.72 2.90 -25.57
N ILE A 85 -8.18 1.98 -24.76
CA ILE A 85 -8.83 1.43 -23.55
C ILE A 85 -9.18 2.54 -22.55
N LYS A 86 -8.27 3.49 -22.38
CA LYS A 86 -8.49 4.60 -21.45
C LYS A 86 -9.70 5.44 -21.86
N ASP A 87 -9.83 5.77 -23.14
CA ASP A 87 -10.95 6.56 -23.66
C ASP A 87 -12.28 5.79 -23.50
N GLU A 88 -12.31 4.49 -23.80
CA GLU A 88 -13.47 3.63 -23.58
C GLU A 88 -13.91 3.64 -22.09
N LEU A 89 -12.97 3.56 -21.16
CA LEU A 89 -13.25 3.59 -19.74
C LEU A 89 -13.77 4.95 -19.29
N TYR A 90 -13.22 6.06 -19.81
CA TYR A 90 -13.69 7.41 -19.52
C TYR A 90 -15.13 7.63 -20.00
N ASP A 91 -15.43 7.25 -21.23
CA ASP A 91 -16.78 7.38 -21.80
C ASP A 91 -17.81 6.60 -20.99
N LEU A 92 -17.43 5.40 -20.54
CA LEU A 92 -18.31 4.57 -19.73
C LEU A 92 -18.43 5.08 -18.30
N SER A 93 -17.39 5.72 -17.76
CA SER A 93 -17.36 6.26 -16.40
C SER A 93 -18.38 7.39 -16.17
N PHE A 94 -18.69 8.22 -17.17
CA PHE A 94 -19.72 9.26 -17.07
C PHE A 94 -21.08 8.69 -16.68
N ARG A 95 -21.40 7.45 -17.06
CA ARG A 95 -22.64 6.77 -16.72
C ARG A 95 -22.79 6.44 -15.24
N THR A 96 -21.68 6.43 -14.50
CA THR A 96 -21.67 6.28 -13.03
C THR A 96 -21.99 7.57 -12.27
N GLY A 97 -22.23 8.67 -12.97
CA GLY A 97 -22.34 10.01 -12.41
C GLY A 97 -21.00 10.72 -12.20
N ALA A 98 -19.89 10.10 -12.56
CA ALA A 98 -18.55 10.67 -12.37
C ALA A 98 -18.26 11.77 -13.39
N THR A 99 -17.72 12.91 -12.95
CA THR A 99 -17.15 13.93 -13.83
C THR A 99 -15.84 13.44 -14.44
N LYS A 100 -15.31 14.13 -15.45
CA LYS A 100 -14.00 13.82 -16.03
C LYS A 100 -12.89 13.80 -14.98
N ARG A 101 -12.93 14.71 -14.01
CA ARG A 101 -11.98 14.76 -12.89
C ARG A 101 -12.11 13.54 -11.98
N ASP A 102 -13.34 13.12 -11.69
CA ASP A 102 -13.61 11.94 -10.87
C ASP A 102 -13.14 10.67 -11.59
N SER A 103 -13.37 10.58 -12.91
CA SER A 103 -12.92 9.48 -13.75
C SER A 103 -11.40 9.37 -13.79
N MET A 104 -10.70 10.53 -13.81
CA MET A 104 -9.23 10.56 -13.74
C MET A 104 -8.73 9.99 -12.40
N VAL A 105 -9.35 10.31 -11.28
CA VAL A 105 -8.99 9.77 -9.97
C VAL A 105 -9.16 8.25 -9.96
N ASP A 106 -10.27 7.73 -10.48
CA ASP A 106 -10.57 6.29 -10.49
C ASP A 106 -9.67 5.52 -11.48
N ILE A 107 -9.61 5.97 -12.73
CA ILE A 107 -8.95 5.22 -13.83
C ILE A 107 -7.44 5.43 -13.79
N ASP A 108 -6.96 6.69 -13.85
CA ASP A 108 -5.51 6.96 -13.81
C ASP A 108 -4.91 6.64 -12.46
N GLY A 109 -5.64 6.88 -11.37
CA GLY A 109 -5.23 6.49 -10.02
C GLY A 109 -5.08 4.98 -9.88
N GLY A 110 -6.01 4.19 -10.42
CA GLY A 110 -5.93 2.74 -10.47
C GLY A 110 -4.71 2.24 -11.24
N PHE A 111 -4.46 2.80 -12.43
CA PHE A 111 -3.28 2.46 -13.24
C PHE A 111 -1.97 2.87 -12.55
N GLY A 112 -1.94 4.06 -11.94
CA GLY A 112 -0.83 4.54 -11.13
C GLY A 112 -0.52 3.64 -9.94
N THR A 113 -1.55 3.07 -9.33
CA THR A 113 -1.42 2.08 -8.24
C THR A 113 -0.72 0.81 -8.73
N LEU A 114 -1.08 0.28 -9.90
CA LEU A 114 -0.39 -0.87 -10.49
C LEU A 114 1.11 -0.59 -10.72
N PHE A 115 1.46 0.58 -11.30
CA PHE A 115 2.86 0.97 -11.50
C PHE A 115 3.62 1.09 -10.18
N SER A 116 3.01 1.70 -9.17
CA SER A 116 3.61 1.88 -7.86
C SER A 116 3.86 0.55 -7.16
N MET A 117 2.86 -0.33 -7.11
CA MET A 117 2.97 -1.65 -6.49
C MET A 117 3.97 -2.55 -7.22
N ALA A 118 3.98 -2.53 -8.55
CA ALA A 118 4.98 -3.24 -9.35
C ALA A 118 6.41 -2.74 -9.04
N GLY A 119 6.58 -1.42 -8.95
CA GLY A 119 7.86 -0.82 -8.57
C GLY A 119 8.33 -1.23 -7.18
N LYS A 120 7.42 -1.29 -6.20
CA LYS A 120 7.69 -1.76 -4.85
C LYS A 120 8.05 -3.25 -4.82
N GLY A 121 7.30 -4.09 -5.55
CA GLY A 121 7.57 -5.52 -5.65
C GLY A 121 8.99 -5.83 -6.14
N VAL A 122 9.53 -5.02 -7.07
CA VAL A 122 10.91 -5.21 -7.56
C VAL A 122 11.96 -4.61 -6.61
N ARG A 123 11.69 -3.47 -5.96
CA ARG A 123 12.69 -2.80 -5.13
C ARG A 123 12.79 -3.32 -3.70
N GLU A 124 11.67 -3.77 -3.13
CA GLU A 124 11.57 -4.06 -1.69
C GLU A 124 11.35 -5.54 -1.40
N MET A 125 11.00 -6.36 -2.40
CA MET A 125 10.89 -7.81 -2.25
C MET A 125 12.06 -8.53 -2.91
N PRO A 126 12.42 -9.75 -2.45
CA PRO A 126 13.47 -10.53 -3.08
C PRO A 126 13.04 -11.07 -4.45
N ASN A 127 13.99 -11.35 -5.33
CA ASN A 127 13.71 -12.13 -6.55
C ASN A 127 13.63 -13.63 -6.21
N ASP A 128 12.63 -13.99 -5.42
CA ASP A 128 12.40 -15.31 -4.85
C ASP A 128 10.89 -15.52 -4.68
N THR A 129 10.50 -16.68 -4.17
CA THR A 129 9.13 -17.03 -3.79
C THR A 129 8.91 -16.99 -2.27
N VAL A 130 9.97 -16.81 -1.50
CA VAL A 130 9.97 -16.71 -0.03
C VAL A 130 10.43 -15.32 0.39
N TYR A 131 9.67 -14.69 1.29
CA TYR A 131 10.07 -13.42 1.91
C TYR A 131 10.54 -13.67 3.34
N VAL A 132 11.77 -13.29 3.66
CA VAL A 132 12.35 -13.40 5.00
C VAL A 132 12.02 -12.15 5.81
N ASP A 133 11.40 -12.33 6.97
CA ASP A 133 10.93 -11.26 7.85
C ASP A 133 11.84 -11.11 9.07
N GLY A 134 12.36 -9.91 9.25
CA GLY A 134 13.21 -9.56 10.38
C GLY A 134 14.60 -10.22 10.40
N GLY A 135 15.21 -10.21 11.56
CA GLY A 135 16.54 -10.79 11.81
C GLY A 135 16.50 -12.26 12.16
N LEU A 136 17.66 -12.91 12.07
CA LEU A 136 17.84 -14.27 12.56
C LEU A 136 17.93 -14.27 14.09
N GLU A 137 17.18 -15.14 14.75
CA GLU A 137 17.19 -15.33 16.19
C GLU A 137 18.06 -16.53 16.56
N GLN A 138 19.04 -16.33 17.45
CA GLN A 138 19.81 -17.43 18.01
C GLN A 138 19.03 -18.07 19.17
N LEU A 139 18.54 -19.29 18.98
CA LEU A 139 17.76 -20.02 19.98
C LEU A 139 18.61 -20.92 20.86
N GLY A 140 19.73 -21.41 20.33
CA GLY A 140 20.70 -22.27 21.06
C GLY A 140 21.97 -21.52 21.43
N ARG A 141 22.53 -21.80 22.62
CA ARG A 141 23.74 -21.11 23.13
C ARG A 141 24.96 -21.22 22.21
N GLN A 142 25.08 -22.29 21.43
CA GLN A 142 26.20 -22.56 20.53
C GLN A 142 25.95 -22.08 19.09
N GLY A 143 24.83 -21.41 18.82
CA GLY A 143 24.47 -20.92 17.47
C GLY A 143 24.09 -22.03 16.46
N GLN A 144 23.93 -23.28 16.90
CA GLN A 144 23.54 -24.41 16.05
C GLN A 144 22.04 -24.59 15.89
N PHE A 145 21.27 -23.82 16.63
CA PHE A 145 19.78 -23.79 16.58
C PHE A 145 19.32 -22.35 16.48
N VAL A 146 18.67 -22.03 15.37
CA VAL A 146 18.28 -20.68 15.01
C VAL A 146 16.79 -20.61 14.61
N GLY A 147 16.21 -19.43 14.72
CA GLY A 147 14.83 -19.13 14.34
C GLY A 147 14.75 -18.00 13.32
N GLN A 148 13.80 -18.09 12.40
CA GLN A 148 13.53 -17.04 11.41
C GLN A 148 12.05 -17.04 11.03
N HIS A 149 11.45 -15.87 10.90
CA HIS A 149 10.15 -15.74 10.29
C HIS A 149 10.27 -15.67 8.77
N VAL A 150 9.38 -16.37 8.09
CA VAL A 150 9.25 -16.32 6.63
C VAL A 150 7.80 -16.15 6.24
N TYR A 151 7.58 -15.49 5.09
CA TYR A 151 6.28 -15.47 4.44
C TYR A 151 6.32 -16.31 3.17
N THR A 152 5.28 -17.09 2.96
CA THR A 152 5.05 -17.89 1.75
C THR A 152 3.66 -17.62 1.20
N THR A 153 3.48 -17.82 -0.11
CA THR A 153 2.18 -17.69 -0.77
C THR A 153 1.17 -18.70 -0.21
N ARG A 154 -0.05 -18.27 0.07
CA ARG A 154 -1.18 -19.16 0.39
C ARG A 154 -1.63 -19.90 -0.86
N PRO A 155 -1.96 -21.21 -0.79
CA PRO A 155 -2.46 -21.97 -1.94
C PRO A 155 -3.96 -21.75 -2.21
N GLY A 156 -4.55 -20.67 -1.73
CA GLY A 156 -5.95 -20.29 -1.86
C GLY A 156 -6.21 -19.30 -3.00
N VAL A 157 -7.38 -18.65 -2.92
CA VAL A 157 -7.85 -17.61 -3.82
C VAL A 157 -8.15 -16.32 -3.05
N ALA A 158 -7.86 -15.17 -3.62
CA ALA A 158 -8.27 -13.86 -3.13
C ALA A 158 -9.60 -13.45 -3.79
N VAL A 159 -10.66 -13.36 -3.01
CA VAL A 159 -11.97 -12.89 -3.46
C VAL A 159 -12.10 -11.42 -3.10
N GLN A 160 -12.38 -10.58 -4.09
CA GLN A 160 -12.55 -9.15 -3.93
C GLN A 160 -14.02 -8.79 -4.13
N VAL A 161 -14.71 -8.35 -3.08
CA VAL A 161 -16.07 -7.81 -3.15
C VAL A 161 -15.96 -6.29 -3.05
N ASN A 162 -16.06 -5.63 -4.20
CA ASN A 162 -15.74 -4.21 -4.35
C ASN A 162 -16.97 -3.32 -4.23
N ALA A 163 -16.75 -2.07 -3.79
CA ALA A 163 -17.77 -1.02 -3.74
C ALA A 163 -17.98 -0.35 -5.11
N PHE A 164 -19.03 0.46 -5.21
CA PHE A 164 -19.44 1.09 -6.46
C PHE A 164 -18.68 2.39 -6.79
N ASN A 165 -18.05 3.02 -5.79
CA ASN A 165 -17.57 4.40 -5.91
C ASN A 165 -16.27 4.54 -6.73
N PHE A 166 -15.38 3.53 -6.70
CA PHE A 166 -14.16 3.47 -7.50
C PHE A 166 -14.05 2.13 -8.23
N PRO A 167 -14.88 1.92 -9.29
CA PRO A 167 -15.00 0.61 -9.94
C PRO A 167 -13.75 0.13 -10.68
N VAL A 168 -12.82 1.02 -11.04
CA VAL A 168 -11.52 0.66 -11.64
C VAL A 168 -10.43 0.62 -10.58
N TRP A 169 -10.23 1.70 -9.83
CA TRP A 169 -9.22 1.72 -8.77
C TRP A 169 -9.45 0.60 -7.74
N GLY A 170 -10.67 0.48 -7.23
CA GLY A 170 -10.98 -0.39 -6.08
C GLY A 170 -10.66 -1.87 -6.31
N PHE A 171 -10.75 -2.39 -7.55
CA PHE A 171 -10.28 -3.75 -7.79
C PHE A 171 -8.78 -3.82 -8.10
N LEU A 172 -8.20 -2.80 -8.77
CA LEU A 172 -6.78 -2.78 -9.12
C LEU A 172 -5.88 -2.66 -7.88
N GLU A 173 -6.29 -1.87 -6.88
CA GLU A 173 -5.54 -1.74 -5.62
C GLU A 173 -5.49 -3.05 -4.82
N LYS A 174 -6.52 -3.89 -4.93
CA LYS A 174 -6.58 -5.21 -4.30
C LYS A 174 -5.91 -6.29 -5.17
N LEU A 175 -6.05 -6.19 -6.48
CA LEU A 175 -5.43 -7.12 -7.44
C LEU A 175 -3.91 -7.11 -7.33
N ALA A 176 -3.28 -5.93 -7.31
CA ALA A 176 -1.83 -5.82 -7.36
C ALA A 176 -1.13 -6.54 -6.18
N PRO A 177 -1.46 -6.30 -4.90
CA PRO A 177 -0.83 -7.00 -3.80
C PRO A 177 -1.17 -8.50 -3.78
N ALA A 178 -2.40 -8.91 -4.07
CA ALA A 178 -2.79 -10.31 -4.14
C ALA A 178 -2.01 -11.05 -5.24
N PHE A 179 -1.90 -10.47 -6.42
CA PHE A 179 -1.15 -11.05 -7.53
C PHE A 179 0.35 -11.16 -7.25
N ILE A 180 0.98 -10.10 -6.69
CA ILE A 180 2.40 -10.12 -6.32
C ILE A 180 2.65 -11.15 -5.20
N SER A 181 1.72 -11.36 -4.28
CA SER A 181 1.81 -12.42 -3.27
C SER A 181 1.75 -13.84 -3.88
N GLY A 182 1.23 -13.97 -5.11
CA GLY A 182 1.06 -15.25 -5.82
C GLY A 182 -0.33 -15.87 -5.66
N MET A 183 -1.33 -15.11 -5.21
CA MET A 183 -2.72 -15.57 -5.09
C MET A 183 -3.53 -15.20 -6.35
N PRO A 184 -4.22 -16.16 -6.96
CA PRO A 184 -5.20 -15.86 -8.02
C PRO A 184 -6.38 -15.09 -7.44
N THR A 185 -7.06 -14.30 -8.27
CA THR A 185 -8.07 -13.35 -7.82
C THR A 185 -9.41 -13.57 -8.52
N ILE A 186 -10.50 -13.54 -7.76
CA ILE A 186 -11.88 -13.43 -8.26
C ILE A 186 -12.39 -12.02 -7.91
N VAL A 187 -12.68 -11.23 -8.93
CA VAL A 187 -13.21 -9.86 -8.79
C VAL A 187 -14.73 -9.90 -8.86
N LYS A 188 -15.39 -9.42 -7.81
CA LYS A 188 -16.84 -9.21 -7.77
C LYS A 188 -17.13 -7.71 -7.63
N PRO A 189 -17.46 -6.99 -8.71
CA PRO A 189 -17.81 -5.57 -8.66
C PRO A 189 -19.16 -5.32 -7.98
N ALA A 190 -19.38 -4.11 -7.46
CA ALA A 190 -20.72 -3.67 -7.09
C ALA A 190 -21.61 -3.63 -8.34
N ALA A 191 -22.88 -4.02 -8.19
CA ALA A 191 -23.78 -4.12 -9.33
C ALA A 191 -23.91 -2.80 -10.10
N GLN A 192 -24.11 -1.69 -9.39
CA GLN A 192 -24.41 -0.36 -9.98
C GLN A 192 -23.37 0.11 -11.00
N THR A 193 -22.11 -0.27 -10.84
CA THR A 193 -20.99 0.16 -11.70
C THR A 193 -20.21 -1.01 -12.32
N ALA A 194 -20.80 -2.22 -12.27
CA ALA A 194 -20.16 -3.44 -12.73
C ALA A 194 -19.70 -3.39 -14.19
N TYR A 195 -20.40 -2.66 -15.04
CA TYR A 195 -20.07 -2.52 -16.46
C TYR A 195 -18.67 -1.89 -16.69
N LEU A 196 -18.27 -0.97 -15.81
CA LEU A 196 -16.95 -0.33 -15.92
C LEU A 196 -15.82 -1.27 -15.48
N THR A 197 -16.00 -1.97 -14.34
CA THR A 197 -15.05 -3.01 -13.89
C THR A 197 -14.96 -4.16 -14.91
N ALA A 198 -16.10 -4.60 -15.44
CA ALA A 198 -16.16 -5.69 -16.42
C ALA A 198 -15.39 -5.34 -17.71
N LEU A 199 -15.53 -4.10 -18.20
CA LEU A 199 -14.75 -3.64 -19.35
C LEU A 199 -13.25 -3.68 -19.04
N CYS A 200 -12.82 -3.13 -17.91
CA CYS A 200 -11.39 -3.11 -17.55
C CYS A 200 -10.82 -4.53 -17.40
N VAL A 201 -11.53 -5.43 -16.70
CA VAL A 201 -11.12 -6.83 -16.56
C VAL A 201 -11.06 -7.53 -17.93
N ARG A 202 -12.05 -7.28 -18.81
CA ARG A 202 -12.04 -7.83 -20.18
C ARG A 202 -10.78 -7.43 -20.93
N ARG A 203 -10.40 -6.14 -20.89
CA ARG A 203 -9.19 -5.66 -21.57
C ARG A 203 -7.91 -6.26 -20.99
N ILE A 204 -7.87 -6.54 -19.68
CA ILE A 204 -6.76 -7.27 -19.06
C ILE A 204 -6.69 -8.71 -19.56
N ILE A 205 -7.81 -9.43 -19.56
CA ILE A 205 -7.88 -10.84 -20.03
C ILE A 205 -7.51 -10.94 -21.50
N GLU A 206 -8.08 -10.08 -22.36
CA GLU A 206 -7.83 -10.07 -23.82
C GLU A 206 -6.36 -9.76 -24.17
N SER A 207 -5.63 -9.07 -23.29
CA SER A 207 -4.20 -8.79 -23.48
C SER A 207 -3.32 -10.05 -23.46
N GLY A 208 -3.77 -11.13 -22.81
CA GLY A 208 -2.99 -12.35 -22.61
C GLY A 208 -1.74 -12.19 -21.74
N ILE A 209 -1.58 -11.05 -21.02
CA ILE A 209 -0.40 -10.77 -20.20
C ILE A 209 -0.38 -11.64 -18.94
N LEU A 210 -1.54 -11.81 -18.30
CA LEU A 210 -1.63 -12.56 -17.06
C LEU A 210 -1.73 -14.07 -17.31
N PRO A 211 -1.12 -14.91 -16.46
CA PRO A 211 -1.27 -16.35 -16.53
C PRO A 211 -2.74 -16.79 -16.44
N GLU A 212 -3.07 -17.84 -17.14
CA GLU A 212 -4.41 -18.44 -17.14
C GLU A 212 -4.86 -18.77 -15.69
N GLY A 213 -6.13 -18.52 -15.37
CA GLY A 213 -6.72 -18.76 -14.06
C GLY A 213 -6.30 -17.78 -12.95
N SER A 214 -5.38 -16.84 -13.22
CA SER A 214 -4.91 -15.88 -12.22
C SER A 214 -5.90 -14.74 -11.95
N LEU A 215 -6.80 -14.44 -12.88
CA LEU A 215 -7.85 -13.41 -12.75
C LEU A 215 -9.16 -13.94 -13.31
N GLN A 216 -10.22 -13.80 -12.51
CA GLN A 216 -11.59 -14.12 -12.89
C GLN A 216 -12.54 -12.97 -12.49
N LEU A 217 -13.72 -12.92 -13.11
CA LEU A 217 -14.74 -11.89 -12.90
C LEU A 217 -16.09 -12.54 -12.60
N LEU A 218 -16.74 -12.10 -11.53
CA LEU A 218 -18.11 -12.49 -11.17
C LEU A 218 -19.06 -11.30 -11.33
N CYS A 219 -19.81 -11.26 -12.43
CA CYS A 219 -20.89 -10.29 -12.66
C CYS A 219 -22.20 -10.84 -12.12
N GLY A 220 -22.69 -10.30 -11.01
CA GLY A 220 -23.95 -10.71 -10.41
C GLY A 220 -23.89 -10.93 -8.90
N SER A 221 -24.75 -11.81 -8.39
CA SER A 221 -24.81 -12.15 -6.97
C SER A 221 -23.64 -13.05 -6.56
N PRO A 222 -22.96 -12.76 -5.43
CA PRO A 222 -21.96 -13.65 -4.86
C PRO A 222 -22.58 -14.71 -3.90
N ALA A 223 -23.90 -14.88 -3.89
CA ALA A 223 -24.56 -15.83 -2.99
C ALA A 223 -24.02 -17.25 -3.23
N GLY A 224 -23.59 -17.92 -2.17
CA GLY A 224 -22.96 -19.24 -2.22
C GLY A 224 -21.43 -19.20 -2.41
N LEU A 225 -20.83 -18.06 -2.79
CA LEU A 225 -19.38 -17.98 -3.01
C LEU A 225 -18.58 -18.24 -1.72
N LEU A 226 -19.04 -17.72 -0.58
CA LEU A 226 -18.38 -17.94 0.71
C LEU A 226 -18.43 -19.41 1.16
N ASP A 227 -19.45 -20.17 0.71
CA ASP A 227 -19.57 -21.60 1.02
C ASP A 227 -18.45 -22.42 0.35
N GLU A 228 -17.92 -21.93 -0.76
CA GLU A 228 -16.84 -22.55 -1.53
C GLU A 228 -15.42 -22.20 -1.00
N LEU A 229 -15.32 -21.29 -0.01
CA LEU A 229 -14.04 -20.82 0.50
C LEU A 229 -13.53 -21.65 1.68
N THR A 230 -12.20 -21.71 1.81
CA THR A 230 -11.47 -22.51 2.80
C THR A 230 -10.51 -21.64 3.61
N VAL A 231 -9.85 -22.22 4.61
CA VAL A 231 -8.87 -21.58 5.49
C VAL A 231 -7.69 -20.87 4.76
N GLN A 232 -7.41 -21.27 3.52
CA GLN A 232 -6.32 -20.68 2.74
C GLN A 232 -6.77 -19.48 1.89
N ASP A 233 -8.07 -19.23 1.81
CA ASP A 233 -8.64 -18.17 1.00
C ASP A 233 -8.76 -16.86 1.80
N ILE A 234 -8.79 -15.75 1.07
CA ILE A 234 -8.93 -14.40 1.63
C ILE A 234 -10.09 -13.71 0.93
N VAL A 235 -10.94 -13.05 1.72
CA VAL A 235 -11.96 -12.13 1.22
C VAL A 235 -11.57 -10.71 1.58
N ALA A 236 -11.47 -9.84 0.58
CA ALA A 236 -11.35 -8.39 0.76
C ALA A 236 -12.70 -7.77 0.39
N PHE A 237 -13.38 -7.20 1.38
CA PHE A 237 -14.69 -6.59 1.24
C PHE A 237 -14.61 -5.08 1.44
N THR A 238 -15.14 -4.31 0.49
CA THR A 238 -15.39 -2.88 0.63
C THR A 238 -16.86 -2.61 0.41
N GLY A 239 -17.54 -2.01 1.40
CA GLY A 239 -18.96 -1.72 1.32
C GLY A 239 -19.58 -1.30 2.66
N SER A 240 -20.90 -1.54 2.84
CA SER A 240 -21.59 -1.12 4.05
C SER A 240 -21.25 -1.97 5.27
N ALA A 241 -21.29 -1.37 6.48
CA ALA A 241 -21.13 -2.07 7.75
C ALA A 241 -22.17 -3.19 7.94
N HIS A 242 -23.39 -3.01 7.41
CA HIS A 242 -24.43 -4.04 7.45
C HIS A 242 -23.97 -5.31 6.72
N THR A 243 -23.52 -5.17 5.46
CA THR A 243 -23.02 -6.33 4.67
C THR A 243 -21.77 -6.92 5.30
N ALA A 244 -20.85 -6.09 5.82
CA ALA A 244 -19.67 -6.56 6.55
C ALA A 244 -20.07 -7.42 7.76
N GLY A 245 -21.13 -7.03 8.49
CA GLY A 245 -21.69 -7.80 9.60
C GLY A 245 -22.18 -9.18 9.16
N LEU A 246 -22.90 -9.26 8.04
CA LEU A 246 -23.36 -10.53 7.47
C LEU A 246 -22.18 -11.44 7.06
N LEU A 247 -21.16 -10.88 6.40
CA LEU A 247 -19.97 -11.64 6.02
C LEU A 247 -19.21 -12.16 7.24
N ARG A 248 -19.05 -11.34 8.29
CA ARG A 248 -18.37 -11.75 9.54
C ARG A 248 -19.09 -12.90 10.26
N THR A 249 -20.40 -13.01 10.15
CA THR A 249 -21.20 -14.07 10.78
C THR A 249 -21.30 -15.34 9.93
N HIS A 250 -20.74 -15.34 8.72
CA HIS A 250 -20.74 -16.51 7.85
C HIS A 250 -19.91 -17.66 8.46
N THR A 251 -20.43 -18.90 8.39
CA THR A 251 -19.81 -20.08 9.02
C THR A 251 -18.35 -20.28 8.61
N ASN A 252 -18.01 -20.13 7.33
CA ASN A 252 -16.64 -20.32 6.84
C ASN A 252 -15.70 -19.21 7.31
N VAL A 253 -16.20 -18.02 7.62
CA VAL A 253 -15.42 -16.95 8.24
C VAL A 253 -15.24 -17.22 9.74
N MET A 254 -16.34 -17.48 10.47
CA MET A 254 -16.30 -17.67 11.92
C MET A 254 -15.59 -18.97 12.35
N HIS A 255 -15.82 -20.05 11.64
CA HIS A 255 -15.37 -21.40 12.03
C HIS A 255 -14.45 -22.05 11.00
N GLY A 256 -14.57 -21.71 9.73
CA GLY A 256 -13.75 -22.25 8.63
C GLY A 256 -12.38 -21.59 8.49
N GLY A 257 -12.13 -20.50 9.20
CA GLY A 257 -10.84 -19.80 9.19
C GLY A 257 -10.54 -19.01 7.91
N VAL A 258 -11.55 -18.73 7.09
CA VAL A 258 -11.39 -17.80 5.94
C VAL A 258 -11.01 -16.42 6.45
N GLN A 259 -9.92 -15.87 5.96
CA GLN A 259 -9.50 -14.53 6.35
C GLN A 259 -10.42 -13.49 5.69
N LEU A 260 -11.00 -12.59 6.49
CA LEU A 260 -11.85 -11.50 6.02
C LEU A 260 -11.24 -10.16 6.35
N GLY A 261 -10.77 -9.44 5.33
CA GLY A 261 -10.44 -8.01 5.39
C GLY A 261 -11.68 -7.18 5.07
N VAL A 262 -11.95 -6.16 5.88
CA VAL A 262 -13.13 -5.30 5.71
C VAL A 262 -12.72 -3.85 5.67
N GLU A 263 -13.20 -3.14 4.66
CA GLU A 263 -13.30 -1.69 4.63
C GLU A 263 -14.80 -1.34 4.62
N ALA A 264 -15.26 -0.68 5.69
CA ALA A 264 -16.67 -0.38 5.88
C ALA A 264 -16.89 1.11 6.21
N ASP A 265 -18.00 1.42 6.85
CA ASP A 265 -18.38 2.77 7.26
C ASP A 265 -17.23 3.57 7.87
N SER A 266 -17.06 4.82 7.47
CA SER A 266 -16.02 5.67 8.00
C SER A 266 -16.51 7.09 8.26
N LEU A 267 -16.41 7.53 9.50
CA LEU A 267 -16.70 8.92 9.88
C LEU A 267 -15.41 9.73 9.96
N ASN A 268 -14.77 9.89 8.82
CA ASN A 268 -13.52 10.64 8.72
C ASN A 268 -13.69 12.07 9.22
N CYS A 269 -12.65 12.62 9.82
CA CYS A 269 -12.65 13.99 10.28
C CYS A 269 -11.49 14.79 9.72
N SER A 270 -11.70 16.11 9.63
CA SER A 270 -10.63 17.08 9.44
C SER A 270 -10.68 18.07 10.61
N ILE A 271 -9.55 18.28 11.26
CA ILE A 271 -9.42 19.21 12.38
C ILE A 271 -8.70 20.46 11.89
N LEU A 272 -9.25 21.64 12.16
CA LEU A 272 -8.56 22.92 11.99
C LEU A 272 -7.85 23.24 13.31
N GLY A 273 -6.54 23.53 13.25
CA GLY A 273 -5.73 23.83 14.43
C GLY A 273 -6.19 25.12 15.14
N PRO A 274 -5.99 25.23 16.47
CA PRO A 274 -6.37 26.42 17.24
C PRO A 274 -5.48 27.64 16.96
N ASP A 275 -4.32 27.40 16.34
CA ASP A 275 -3.36 28.41 15.86
C ASP A 275 -3.81 29.13 14.60
N VAL A 276 -4.83 28.60 13.89
CA VAL A 276 -5.25 29.09 12.59
C VAL A 276 -6.34 30.16 12.74
N THR A 277 -6.12 31.29 12.10
CA THR A 277 -7.10 32.38 11.94
C THR A 277 -7.59 32.45 10.49
N ALA A 278 -8.65 33.25 10.21
CA ALA A 278 -9.18 33.41 8.86
C ALA A 278 -8.19 34.09 7.87
N GLU A 279 -7.11 34.67 8.36
CA GLU A 279 -6.08 35.34 7.56
C GLU A 279 -4.92 34.39 7.17
N ASP A 280 -4.85 33.22 7.81
CA ASP A 280 -3.78 32.25 7.58
C ASP A 280 -4.05 31.39 6.33
N PRO A 281 -3.02 30.98 5.58
CA PRO A 281 -3.16 30.07 4.44
C PRO A 281 -3.84 28.74 4.80
N GLU A 282 -3.61 28.22 6.01
CA GLU A 282 -4.19 26.99 6.54
C GLU A 282 -5.71 27.05 6.57
N PHE A 283 -6.32 28.23 6.80
CA PHE A 283 -7.77 28.40 6.77
C PHE A 283 -8.32 28.08 5.37
N ASP A 284 -7.74 28.63 4.30
CA ASP A 284 -8.18 28.35 2.92
C ASP A 284 -7.90 26.89 2.53
N LEU A 285 -6.79 26.30 2.98
CA LEU A 285 -6.48 24.89 2.78
C LEU A 285 -7.54 23.99 3.40
N PHE A 286 -7.94 24.26 4.64
CA PHE A 286 -9.01 23.52 5.32
C PHE A 286 -10.33 23.62 4.58
N VAL A 287 -10.78 24.84 4.27
CA VAL A 287 -12.04 25.10 3.55
C VAL A 287 -12.04 24.39 2.17
N LYS A 288 -10.93 24.49 1.43
CA LYS A 288 -10.75 23.84 0.15
C LYS A 288 -10.80 22.31 0.28
N GLY A 289 -10.18 21.77 1.32
CA GLY A 289 -10.18 20.34 1.61
C GLY A 289 -11.59 19.81 1.89
N VAL A 290 -12.35 20.45 2.78
CA VAL A 290 -13.72 20.06 3.10
C VAL A 290 -14.62 20.11 1.86
N VAL A 291 -14.57 21.19 1.08
CA VAL A 291 -15.38 21.32 -0.15
C VAL A 291 -15.00 20.27 -1.19
N ALA A 292 -13.71 19.99 -1.38
CA ALA A 292 -13.26 18.97 -2.31
C ALA A 292 -13.77 17.58 -1.92
N GLU A 293 -13.71 17.25 -0.62
CA GLU A 293 -14.20 15.98 -0.10
C GLU A 293 -15.73 15.83 -0.15
N MET A 294 -16.48 16.93 -0.13
CA MET A 294 -17.92 16.93 -0.33
C MET A 294 -18.33 16.79 -1.80
N THR A 295 -17.53 17.28 -2.75
CA THR A 295 -17.95 17.43 -4.15
C THR A 295 -17.34 16.42 -5.11
N VAL A 296 -16.11 15.96 -4.88
CA VAL A 296 -15.47 14.89 -5.68
C VAL A 296 -16.27 13.59 -5.55
N LYS A 297 -16.65 12.99 -6.68
CA LYS A 297 -17.55 11.82 -6.74
C LYS A 297 -18.90 12.05 -6.05
N ALA A 298 -19.38 13.30 -6.00
CA ALA A 298 -20.55 13.69 -5.21
C ALA A 298 -20.46 13.22 -3.74
N GLY A 299 -19.28 13.33 -3.15
CA GLY A 299 -19.00 12.91 -1.77
C GLY A 299 -19.06 11.41 -1.51
N GLN A 300 -19.22 10.57 -2.53
CA GLN A 300 -19.27 9.11 -2.42
C GLN A 300 -17.86 8.51 -2.31
N LYS A 301 -17.13 8.94 -1.29
CA LYS A 301 -15.76 8.47 -0.99
C LYS A 301 -15.72 7.87 0.41
N CYS A 302 -15.09 6.73 0.54
CA CYS A 302 -14.86 6.10 1.85
C CYS A 302 -14.02 6.99 2.78
N THR A 303 -13.20 7.88 2.21
CA THR A 303 -12.34 8.83 2.92
C THR A 303 -12.93 10.23 3.06
N ALA A 304 -14.14 10.53 2.56
CA ALA A 304 -14.70 11.88 2.59
C ALA A 304 -14.77 12.46 4.02
N ILE A 305 -14.51 13.76 4.16
CA ILE A 305 -14.61 14.48 5.43
C ILE A 305 -16.09 14.61 5.82
N ARG A 306 -16.54 13.75 6.73
CA ARG A 306 -17.90 13.78 7.26
C ARG A 306 -18.04 14.74 8.43
N ARG A 307 -16.94 14.99 9.14
CA ARG A 307 -16.87 15.81 10.36
C ARG A 307 -15.75 16.83 10.22
N ALA A 308 -16.12 18.10 10.06
CA ALA A 308 -15.20 19.23 10.07
C ALA A 308 -15.15 19.80 11.50
N ILE A 309 -14.05 19.55 12.23
CA ILE A 309 -13.89 19.88 13.65
C ILE A 309 -13.06 21.16 13.75
N VAL A 310 -13.64 22.24 14.28
CA VAL A 310 -13.05 23.59 14.21
C VAL A 310 -13.08 24.31 15.56
N PRO A 311 -12.15 25.25 15.82
CA PRO A 311 -12.20 26.09 17.01
C PRO A 311 -13.54 26.87 17.09
N ALA A 312 -14.18 26.88 18.27
CA ALA A 312 -15.48 27.51 18.47
C ALA A 312 -15.49 29.00 18.07
N GLY A 313 -14.38 29.70 18.32
CA GLY A 313 -14.25 31.15 18.05
C GLY A 313 -14.31 31.54 16.59
N ILE A 314 -13.98 30.65 15.65
CA ILE A 314 -13.95 30.93 14.19
C ILE A 314 -14.97 30.09 13.41
N ALA A 315 -15.80 29.29 14.08
CA ALA A 315 -16.71 28.36 13.44
C ALA A 315 -17.69 29.04 12.46
N GLY A 316 -18.17 30.25 12.79
CA GLY A 316 -19.01 31.03 11.86
C GLY A 316 -18.28 31.38 10.57
N GLN A 317 -17.04 31.85 10.66
CA GLN A 317 -16.21 32.19 9.51
C GLN A 317 -15.93 30.96 8.62
N VAL A 318 -15.70 29.79 9.24
CA VAL A 318 -15.49 28.52 8.52
C VAL A 318 -16.77 28.12 7.77
N VAL A 319 -17.94 28.17 8.43
CA VAL A 319 -19.24 27.87 7.80
C VAL A 319 -19.50 28.80 6.60
N ASP A 320 -19.29 30.10 6.76
CA ASP A 320 -19.48 31.09 5.72
C ASP A 320 -18.54 30.84 4.52
N ALA A 321 -17.27 30.55 4.79
CA ALA A 321 -16.27 30.30 3.75
C ALA A 321 -16.54 28.99 2.98
N ILE A 322 -16.91 27.90 3.66
CA ILE A 322 -17.30 26.64 3.02
C ILE A 322 -18.56 26.87 2.17
N SER A 323 -19.58 27.52 2.72
CA SER A 323 -20.83 27.81 2.02
C SER A 323 -20.62 28.66 0.76
N ALA A 324 -19.81 29.71 0.86
CA ALA A 324 -19.46 30.57 -0.29
C ALA A 324 -18.71 29.81 -1.40
N ARG A 325 -17.93 28.79 -1.02
CA ARG A 325 -17.21 27.96 -1.99
C ARG A 325 -18.13 26.90 -2.60
N LEU A 326 -18.99 26.26 -1.81
CA LEU A 326 -20.00 25.30 -2.28
C LEU A 326 -20.99 25.94 -3.26
N ALA A 327 -21.39 27.20 -3.04
CA ALA A 327 -22.29 27.96 -3.94
C ALA A 327 -21.74 28.10 -5.37
N LYS A 328 -20.43 27.86 -5.58
CA LYS A 328 -19.82 27.87 -6.93
C LYS A 328 -19.80 26.48 -7.58
N THR A 329 -20.27 25.44 -6.89
CA THR A 329 -20.29 24.07 -7.41
C THR A 329 -21.50 23.86 -8.29
N THR A 330 -21.28 23.74 -9.58
CA THR A 330 -22.32 23.42 -10.56
C THR A 330 -22.62 21.93 -10.55
N VAL A 331 -23.91 21.58 -10.43
CA VAL A 331 -24.39 20.19 -10.41
C VAL A 331 -25.09 19.86 -11.72
N GLY A 332 -24.88 18.65 -12.25
CA GLY A 332 -25.58 18.23 -13.48
C GLY A 332 -25.00 16.99 -14.12
N ASP A 333 -25.40 16.70 -15.34
CA ASP A 333 -24.92 15.62 -16.16
C ASP A 333 -23.41 15.80 -16.43
N PRO A 334 -22.55 14.85 -16.00
CA PRO A 334 -21.09 14.99 -16.06
C PRO A 334 -20.50 15.08 -17.47
N ARG A 335 -21.31 14.81 -18.51
CA ARG A 335 -20.91 14.98 -19.91
C ARG A 335 -20.86 16.46 -20.37
N HIS A 336 -21.37 17.37 -19.56
CA HIS A 336 -21.30 18.81 -19.81
C HIS A 336 -20.07 19.43 -19.14
N ASP A 337 -19.30 20.21 -19.88
CA ASP A 337 -18.04 20.81 -19.43
C ASP A 337 -18.19 21.77 -18.23
N ASP A 338 -19.36 22.40 -18.06
CA ASP A 338 -19.62 23.29 -16.94
C ASP A 338 -19.97 22.59 -15.64
N VAL A 339 -20.16 21.27 -15.63
CA VAL A 339 -20.50 20.49 -14.46
C VAL A 339 -19.26 20.19 -13.63
N ARG A 340 -19.34 20.52 -12.33
CA ARG A 340 -18.27 20.28 -11.33
C ARG A 340 -18.58 19.13 -10.39
N MET A 341 -19.84 18.80 -10.21
CA MET A 341 -20.30 17.65 -9.43
C MET A 341 -21.41 16.93 -10.21
N GLY A 342 -21.24 15.64 -10.42
CA GLY A 342 -22.22 14.80 -11.12
C GLY A 342 -23.26 14.20 -10.19
N ALA A 343 -23.91 13.12 -10.66
CA ALA A 343 -24.95 12.42 -9.91
C ALA A 343 -24.36 11.47 -8.86
N LEU A 344 -25.15 11.13 -7.85
CA LEU A 344 -24.95 9.92 -7.05
C LEU A 344 -25.16 8.69 -7.93
N VAL A 345 -24.64 7.53 -7.51
CA VAL A 345 -24.62 6.32 -8.35
C VAL A 345 -26.00 5.79 -8.73
N SER A 346 -27.03 6.10 -7.94
CA SER A 346 -28.42 5.67 -8.18
C SER A 346 -29.42 6.51 -7.38
N LEU A 347 -30.69 6.44 -7.77
CA LEU A 347 -31.79 7.05 -7.01
C LEU A 347 -31.88 6.48 -5.59
N ASP A 348 -31.68 5.18 -5.43
CA ASP A 348 -31.67 4.55 -4.10
C ASP A 348 -30.59 5.13 -3.21
N GLN A 349 -29.37 5.36 -3.75
CA GLN A 349 -28.30 6.01 -3.00
C GLN A 349 -28.65 7.44 -2.61
N ARG A 350 -29.32 8.19 -3.49
CA ARG A 350 -29.80 9.54 -3.17
C ARG A 350 -30.79 9.51 -1.99
N GLU A 351 -31.72 8.59 -1.99
CA GLU A 351 -32.70 8.44 -0.90
C GLU A 351 -32.03 8.03 0.43
N GLU A 352 -31.03 7.15 0.39
CA GLU A 352 -30.26 6.80 1.60
C GLU A 352 -29.50 8.01 2.17
N VAL A 353 -28.90 8.86 1.32
CA VAL A 353 -28.25 10.09 1.76
C VAL A 353 -29.26 11.08 2.36
N ARG A 354 -30.44 11.23 1.76
CA ARG A 354 -31.53 12.08 2.29
C ARG A 354 -31.99 11.62 3.67
N LYS A 355 -32.17 10.31 3.86
CA LYS A 355 -32.50 9.71 5.17
C LYS A 355 -31.40 10.01 6.20
N ALA A 356 -30.15 9.88 5.82
CA ALA A 356 -29.02 10.18 6.71
C ALA A 356 -29.02 11.68 7.10
N VAL A 357 -29.24 12.58 6.15
CA VAL A 357 -29.38 14.02 6.45
C VAL A 357 -30.55 14.28 7.40
N GLN A 358 -31.68 13.62 7.20
CA GLN A 358 -32.84 13.75 8.09
C GLN A 358 -32.53 13.28 9.53
N GLN A 359 -31.74 12.23 9.70
CA GLN A 359 -31.26 11.78 11.01
C GLN A 359 -30.32 12.83 11.65
N LEU A 360 -29.36 13.36 10.88
CA LEU A 360 -28.43 14.39 11.34
C LEU A 360 -29.14 15.67 11.80
N ARG A 361 -30.27 16.04 11.15
CA ARG A 361 -31.06 17.22 11.50
C ARG A 361 -31.70 17.16 12.90
N SER A 362 -31.72 16.02 13.56
CA SER A 362 -32.19 15.92 14.94
C SER A 362 -31.29 16.66 15.93
N SER A 363 -29.99 16.84 15.61
CA SER A 363 -29.01 17.52 16.46
C SER A 363 -28.08 18.47 15.68
N ALA A 364 -28.35 18.70 14.40
CA ALA A 364 -27.59 19.63 13.58
C ALA A 364 -28.52 20.47 12.69
N GLU A 365 -28.15 21.71 12.45
CA GLU A 365 -28.82 22.63 11.56
C GLU A 365 -28.21 22.56 10.15
N VAL A 366 -29.07 22.58 9.10
CA VAL A 366 -28.59 22.76 7.73
C VAL A 366 -28.24 24.22 7.54
N VAL A 367 -27.00 24.53 7.26
CA VAL A 367 -26.48 25.88 7.06
C VAL A 367 -26.22 26.22 5.59
N PHE A 368 -26.13 25.18 4.73
CA PHE A 368 -26.02 25.35 3.27
C PHE A 368 -26.64 24.16 2.54
N GLY A 369 -27.26 24.43 1.39
CA GLY A 369 -27.86 23.43 0.50
C GLY A 369 -29.24 22.96 0.94
N ASP A 370 -29.87 22.18 0.06
CA ASP A 370 -31.19 21.59 0.30
C ASP A 370 -31.15 20.12 -0.11
N PRO A 371 -31.39 19.17 0.81
CA PRO A 371 -31.33 17.73 0.50
C PRO A 371 -32.44 17.30 -0.49
N ASP A 372 -33.54 18.04 -0.58
CA ASP A 372 -34.73 17.69 -1.37
C ASP A 372 -34.77 18.41 -2.72
N HIS A 373 -34.03 19.52 -2.86
CA HIS A 373 -34.01 20.34 -4.08
C HIS A 373 -32.57 20.55 -4.58
N VAL A 374 -32.37 20.45 -5.90
CA VAL A 374 -31.10 20.74 -6.56
C VAL A 374 -31.30 21.53 -7.83
N GLU A 375 -30.53 22.61 -7.99
CA GLU A 375 -30.46 23.36 -9.24
C GLU A 375 -29.45 22.72 -10.17
N LEU A 376 -29.86 22.38 -11.39
CA LEU A 376 -29.02 21.72 -12.38
C LEU A 376 -28.64 22.70 -13.50
N VAL A 377 -27.36 22.68 -13.88
CA VAL A 377 -26.90 23.35 -15.10
C VAL A 377 -27.17 22.51 -16.35
N ALA A 378 -27.29 21.19 -16.18
CA ALA A 378 -27.63 20.22 -17.24
C ALA A 378 -28.22 18.94 -16.62
N GLY A 379 -29.18 18.31 -17.33
CA GLY A 379 -29.79 17.04 -16.90
C GLY A 379 -31.24 17.18 -16.44
N ASP A 380 -31.78 16.08 -15.91
CA ASP A 380 -33.17 15.97 -15.43
C ASP A 380 -33.15 15.44 -13.98
N ALA A 381 -33.62 16.26 -13.03
CA ALA A 381 -33.61 15.94 -11.61
C ALA A 381 -34.56 14.78 -11.22
N GLU A 382 -35.56 14.48 -12.02
CA GLU A 382 -36.49 13.36 -11.78
C GLU A 382 -35.89 12.03 -12.24
N ARG A 383 -35.12 12.04 -13.31
CA ARG A 383 -34.49 10.83 -13.90
C ARG A 383 -33.12 10.55 -13.35
N GLY A 384 -32.30 11.56 -13.11
CA GLY A 384 -30.94 11.44 -12.60
C GLY A 384 -30.87 11.51 -11.07
N ALA A 385 -29.85 10.88 -10.51
CA ALA A 385 -29.63 10.82 -9.06
C ALA A 385 -28.89 12.05 -8.52
N PHE A 386 -29.25 13.23 -8.96
CA PHE A 386 -28.62 14.49 -8.54
C PHE A 386 -29.04 14.92 -7.14
N MET A 387 -28.13 15.56 -6.42
CA MET A 387 -28.34 16.10 -5.08
C MET A 387 -27.49 17.36 -4.87
N SER A 388 -28.04 18.37 -4.17
CA SER A 388 -27.26 19.52 -3.72
C SER A 388 -26.20 19.11 -2.70
N PRO A 389 -25.00 19.74 -2.67
CA PRO A 389 -24.13 19.65 -1.49
C PRO A 389 -24.84 20.20 -0.26
N VAL A 390 -24.71 19.51 0.89
CA VAL A 390 -25.37 19.88 2.15
C VAL A 390 -24.33 20.03 3.25
N LEU A 391 -24.25 21.23 3.85
CA LEU A 391 -23.44 21.49 5.03
C LEU A 391 -24.33 21.63 6.25
N LEU A 392 -24.00 20.89 7.30
CA LEU A 392 -24.68 21.01 8.58
C LEU A 392 -23.75 21.62 9.64
N ARG A 393 -24.32 22.25 10.66
CA ARG A 393 -23.63 22.68 11.87
C ARG A 393 -24.26 21.97 13.06
N ALA A 394 -23.46 21.15 13.75
CA ALA A 394 -23.91 20.39 14.90
C ALA A 394 -24.11 21.27 16.13
N GLN A 395 -25.11 20.93 16.94
CA GLN A 395 -25.24 21.44 18.30
C GLN A 395 -24.14 20.85 19.17
N ARG A 396 -23.73 21.58 20.21
CA ARG A 396 -22.73 21.06 21.15
C ARG A 396 -23.29 19.82 21.86
N GLY A 397 -22.49 18.74 21.86
CA GLY A 397 -22.90 17.45 22.44
C GLY A 397 -23.74 16.56 21.51
N ALA A 398 -23.95 16.94 20.25
CA ALA A 398 -24.62 16.11 19.25
C ALA A 398 -23.98 14.71 19.16
N VAL A 399 -24.81 13.69 18.99
CA VAL A 399 -24.40 12.27 18.89
C VAL A 399 -24.42 11.81 17.43
N GLU A 400 -25.43 12.18 16.68
CA GLU A 400 -25.70 11.69 15.33
C GLU A 400 -24.53 11.90 14.34
N PRO A 401 -23.77 13.03 14.39
CA PRO A 401 -22.60 13.19 13.51
C PRO A 401 -21.48 12.16 13.77
N HIS A 402 -21.52 11.47 14.91
CA HIS A 402 -20.56 10.42 15.27
C HIS A 402 -21.09 9.00 14.99
N ASP A 403 -22.35 8.86 14.56
CA ASP A 403 -23.01 7.58 14.32
C ASP A 403 -23.46 7.39 12.88
N VAL A 404 -23.91 8.46 12.22
CA VAL A 404 -24.51 8.43 10.88
C VAL A 404 -23.51 8.82 9.81
N GLU A 405 -23.27 7.92 8.84
CA GLU A 405 -22.47 8.21 7.66
C GLU A 405 -23.37 8.57 6.47
N PRO A 406 -23.46 9.85 6.08
CA PRO A 406 -24.14 10.25 4.85
C PRO A 406 -23.20 10.02 3.66
N PHE A 407 -23.29 8.86 2.99
CA PHE A 407 -22.39 8.51 1.88
C PHE A 407 -22.76 9.27 0.58
N GLY A 408 -22.59 10.60 0.63
CA GLY A 408 -22.93 11.57 -0.39
C GLY A 408 -22.29 12.93 -0.13
N PRO A 409 -22.72 14.00 -0.79
CA PRO A 409 -22.10 15.34 -0.73
C PRO A 409 -22.47 16.10 0.56
N VAL A 410 -22.19 15.48 1.72
CA VAL A 410 -22.63 15.98 3.04
C VAL A 410 -21.46 16.02 4.00
N SER A 411 -21.31 17.12 4.75
CA SER A 411 -20.39 17.25 5.88
C SER A 411 -21.02 18.01 7.03
N THR A 412 -20.57 17.75 8.26
CA THR A 412 -21.07 18.40 9.47
C THR A 412 -19.93 19.13 10.20
N VAL A 413 -20.12 20.41 10.47
CA VAL A 413 -19.20 21.23 11.28
C VAL A 413 -19.47 21.00 12.76
N LEU A 414 -18.43 20.64 13.51
CA LEU A 414 -18.41 20.47 14.96
C LEU A 414 -17.43 21.48 15.56
N THR A 415 -17.69 21.93 16.78
CA THR A 415 -16.84 22.91 17.46
C THR A 415 -16.14 22.34 18.66
N TYR A 416 -14.93 22.83 18.94
CA TYR A 416 -14.17 22.52 20.14
C TYR A 416 -13.59 23.78 20.79
N ASP A 417 -13.31 23.70 22.09
CA ASP A 417 -12.65 24.78 22.85
C ASP A 417 -11.19 24.43 23.19
N THR A 418 -10.83 23.15 23.27
CA THR A 418 -9.47 22.68 23.56
C THR A 418 -9.02 21.60 22.58
N VAL A 419 -7.71 21.45 22.38
CA VAL A 419 -7.13 20.41 21.54
C VAL A 419 -7.55 19.00 21.99
N ASP A 420 -7.62 18.77 23.30
CA ASP A 420 -8.07 17.49 23.87
C ASP A 420 -9.52 17.18 23.47
N GLU A 421 -10.41 18.19 23.50
CA GLU A 421 -11.80 18.04 23.04
C GLU A 421 -11.87 17.72 21.55
N ALA A 422 -11.01 18.33 20.71
CA ALA A 422 -10.95 18.02 19.28
C ALA A 422 -10.57 16.55 19.05
N VAL A 423 -9.59 16.05 19.79
CA VAL A 423 -9.17 14.63 19.74
C VAL A 423 -10.30 13.71 20.22
N GLU A 424 -11.00 14.08 21.31
CA GLU A 424 -12.13 13.32 21.81
C GLU A 424 -13.29 13.26 20.80
N LEU A 425 -13.64 14.38 20.18
CA LEU A 425 -14.66 14.44 19.12
C LEU A 425 -14.28 13.53 17.92
N ALA A 426 -13.01 13.55 17.53
CA ALA A 426 -12.54 12.67 16.46
C ALA A 426 -12.68 11.19 16.84
N ALA A 427 -12.28 10.81 18.07
CA ALA A 427 -12.33 9.44 18.59
C ALA A 427 -13.76 8.88 18.67
N ARG A 428 -14.78 9.74 18.84
CA ARG A 428 -16.21 9.35 18.85
C ARG A 428 -16.67 8.66 17.57
N GLY A 429 -15.94 8.81 16.45
CA GLY A 429 -16.18 8.03 15.22
C GLY A 429 -15.93 6.53 15.38
N ARG A 430 -15.30 6.10 16.45
CA ARG A 430 -15.03 4.69 16.81
C ARG A 430 -14.21 3.93 15.77
N GLY A 431 -13.36 4.63 15.06
CA GLY A 431 -12.53 4.13 13.98
C GLY A 431 -12.88 4.74 12.63
N SER A 432 -11.86 5.15 11.89
CA SER A 432 -12.00 5.81 10.59
C SER A 432 -10.84 5.43 9.67
N LEU A 433 -11.07 5.52 8.36
CA LEU A 433 -10.04 5.29 7.35
C LEU A 433 -9.03 6.43 7.32
N ALA A 434 -9.52 7.67 7.36
CA ALA A 434 -8.68 8.85 7.26
C ALA A 434 -9.05 9.93 8.28
N GLY A 435 -8.03 10.63 8.77
CA GLY A 435 -8.13 11.87 9.48
C GLY A 435 -7.20 12.91 8.87
N SER A 436 -7.50 14.20 9.06
CA SER A 436 -6.54 15.25 8.76
C SER A 436 -6.53 16.32 9.84
N LEU A 437 -5.38 16.96 9.96
CA LEU A 437 -5.15 18.14 10.77
C LEU A 437 -4.57 19.22 9.86
N VAL A 438 -5.12 20.43 9.94
CA VAL A 438 -4.58 21.60 9.24
C VAL A 438 -4.09 22.57 10.30
N THR A 439 -2.78 22.71 10.43
CA THR A 439 -2.08 23.53 11.45
C THR A 439 -0.67 23.82 10.98
N HIS A 440 -0.09 24.92 11.45
CA HIS A 440 1.33 25.22 11.27
C HIS A 440 2.12 25.17 12.60
N ASP A 441 1.49 24.67 13.68
CA ASP A 441 2.08 24.49 15.01
C ASP A 441 2.52 23.02 15.23
N PRO A 442 3.84 22.75 15.36
CA PRO A 442 4.35 21.39 15.54
C PRO A 442 3.90 20.72 16.85
N GLU A 443 3.65 21.50 17.93
CA GLU A 443 3.20 20.95 19.21
C GLU A 443 1.73 20.51 19.12
N VAL A 444 0.90 21.30 18.44
CA VAL A 444 -0.47 20.92 18.10
C VAL A 444 -0.46 19.69 17.21
N ALA A 445 0.39 19.67 16.17
CA ALA A 445 0.52 18.53 15.27
C ALA A 445 0.87 17.24 16.02
N ARG A 446 1.88 17.29 16.90
CA ARG A 446 2.27 16.13 17.71
C ARG A 446 1.13 15.61 18.59
N THR A 447 0.48 16.52 19.32
CA THR A 447 -0.59 16.18 20.27
C THR A 447 -1.77 15.54 19.56
N VAL A 448 -2.25 16.18 18.50
CA VAL A 448 -3.42 15.72 17.75
C VAL A 448 -3.12 14.40 17.01
N VAL A 449 -1.98 14.30 16.33
CA VAL A 449 -1.63 13.07 15.58
C VAL A 449 -1.54 11.87 16.50
N LEU A 450 -0.87 12.00 17.66
CA LEU A 450 -0.75 10.88 18.60
C LEU A 450 -2.11 10.52 19.23
N GLY A 451 -2.99 11.49 19.42
CA GLY A 451 -4.36 11.26 19.90
C GLY A 451 -5.27 10.60 18.84
N LEU A 452 -5.07 10.93 17.56
CA LEU A 452 -5.85 10.37 16.45
C LEU A 452 -5.37 8.98 16.02
N ALA A 453 -4.08 8.69 16.13
CA ALA A 453 -3.46 7.47 15.58
C ALA A 453 -4.14 6.17 16.00
N PRO A 454 -4.62 5.97 17.25
CA PRO A 454 -5.35 4.76 17.63
C PRO A 454 -6.71 4.58 16.91
N TRP A 455 -7.26 5.65 16.34
CA TRP A 455 -8.62 5.71 15.78
C TRP A 455 -8.67 5.84 14.26
N HIS A 456 -7.54 6.08 13.60
CA HIS A 456 -7.48 6.34 12.16
C HIS A 456 -6.42 5.47 11.49
N GLY A 457 -6.73 4.94 10.33
CA GLY A 457 -5.77 4.17 9.54
C GLY A 457 -4.73 5.06 8.87
N ARG A 458 -5.10 6.29 8.51
CA ARG A 458 -4.22 7.29 7.89
C ARG A 458 -4.51 8.68 8.43
N ILE A 459 -3.46 9.46 8.67
CA ILE A 459 -3.57 10.84 9.11
C ILE A 459 -2.73 11.72 8.17
N LEU A 460 -3.37 12.78 7.63
CA LEU A 460 -2.69 13.84 6.89
C LEU A 460 -2.52 15.03 7.84
N VAL A 461 -1.31 15.53 7.96
CA VAL A 461 -1.05 16.88 8.49
C VAL A 461 -0.77 17.77 7.28
N LEU A 462 -1.46 18.88 7.18
CA LEU A 462 -1.39 19.78 6.04
C LEU A 462 -1.14 21.20 6.54
N ASP A 463 -0.15 21.85 5.95
CA ASP A 463 0.15 23.25 6.18
C ASP A 463 0.57 23.96 4.86
N ARG A 464 1.00 25.21 4.99
CA ARG A 464 1.47 26.02 3.85
C ARG A 464 2.70 25.45 3.15
N ASP A 465 3.52 24.67 3.85
CA ASP A 465 4.81 24.20 3.34
C ASP A 465 4.63 22.98 2.42
N ASP A 466 3.68 22.08 2.71
CA ASP A 466 3.40 20.89 1.90
C ASP A 466 2.19 21.02 0.97
N ALA A 467 1.44 22.11 1.06
CA ALA A 467 0.19 22.31 0.34
C ALA A 467 0.29 22.17 -1.19
N ALA A 468 1.44 22.51 -1.77
CA ALA A 468 1.67 22.45 -3.22
C ALA A 468 1.87 21.01 -3.73
N GLU A 469 2.36 20.11 -2.90
CA GLU A 469 2.68 18.71 -3.24
C GLU A 469 1.69 17.70 -2.66
N SER A 470 0.92 18.10 -1.65
CA SER A 470 -0.05 17.22 -0.99
C SER A 470 -1.13 16.75 -1.94
N THR A 471 -1.40 15.45 -1.92
CA THR A 471 -2.52 14.84 -2.66
C THR A 471 -3.88 15.03 -1.98
N GLY A 472 -3.89 15.64 -0.80
CA GLY A 472 -5.08 15.93 -0.01
C GLY A 472 -5.59 14.79 0.86
N HIS A 473 -6.61 15.09 1.66
CA HIS A 473 -7.19 14.20 2.67
C HIS A 473 -7.62 12.85 2.11
N GLY A 474 -8.33 12.87 1.00
CA GLY A 474 -9.06 11.70 0.49
C GLY A 474 -8.26 10.75 -0.40
N SER A 475 -6.96 10.98 -0.63
CA SER A 475 -6.16 10.19 -1.58
C SER A 475 -5.35 9.11 -0.87
N PRO A 476 -5.72 7.82 -0.94
CA PRO A 476 -4.86 6.74 -0.46
C PRO A 476 -3.65 6.60 -1.39
N LEU A 477 -2.46 6.55 -0.81
CA LEU A 477 -1.21 6.36 -1.55
C LEU A 477 -0.79 4.89 -1.49
N PRO A 478 -0.39 4.27 -2.62
CA PRO A 478 -0.07 2.84 -2.66
C PRO A 478 1.05 2.39 -1.71
N MET A 479 1.93 3.33 -1.30
CA MET A 479 3.02 3.08 -0.37
C MET A 479 2.58 3.03 1.09
N LEU A 480 1.43 3.61 1.41
CA LEU A 480 0.88 3.69 2.76
C LEU A 480 -0.33 2.77 2.89
N VAL A 481 -0.54 2.24 4.07
CA VAL A 481 -1.71 1.38 4.36
C VAL A 481 -2.99 2.17 4.16
N HIS A 482 -3.94 1.57 3.45
CA HIS A 482 -5.34 1.99 3.39
C HIS A 482 -6.18 0.98 4.17
N GLY A 483 -6.96 1.47 5.09
CA GLY A 483 -7.74 0.70 6.05
C GLY A 483 -7.97 1.54 7.29
N GLY A 484 -8.59 0.98 8.30
CA GLY A 484 -8.82 1.70 9.55
C GLY A 484 -9.37 0.80 10.65
N PRO A 485 -9.12 1.15 11.92
CA PRO A 485 -9.55 0.34 13.07
C PRO A 485 -11.06 0.43 13.29
N GLY A 486 -11.56 -0.45 14.15
CA GLY A 486 -12.90 -0.39 14.69
C GLY A 486 -13.99 -0.37 13.62
N ARG A 487 -14.80 0.70 13.59
CA ARG A 487 -15.91 0.89 12.66
C ARG A 487 -15.49 0.80 11.19
N ALA A 488 -14.29 1.28 10.85
CA ALA A 488 -13.75 1.22 9.49
C ALA A 488 -13.43 -0.20 9.01
N GLY A 489 -13.51 -1.21 9.88
CA GLY A 489 -13.51 -2.60 9.48
C GLY A 489 -12.29 -3.40 9.93
N GLY A 490 -11.12 -2.78 10.13
CA GLY A 490 -9.88 -3.44 10.53
C GLY A 490 -9.15 -4.14 9.38
N GLY A 491 -9.53 -3.90 8.12
CA GLY A 491 -8.82 -4.40 6.96
C GLY A 491 -7.54 -3.61 6.68
N GLU A 492 -6.60 -4.24 5.98
CA GLU A 492 -5.39 -3.61 5.45
C GLU A 492 -5.35 -3.79 3.94
N GLU A 493 -5.24 -2.68 3.22
CA GLU A 493 -5.09 -2.64 1.77
C GLU A 493 -3.90 -1.73 1.41
N LEU A 494 -3.32 -1.87 0.22
CA LEU A 494 -2.16 -1.11 -0.18
C LEU A 494 -0.95 -1.29 0.79
N GLY A 495 -0.23 -0.22 1.10
CA GLY A 495 0.90 -0.27 2.06
C GLY A 495 2.19 -0.84 1.49
N GLY A 496 2.35 -0.89 0.18
CA GLY A 496 3.51 -1.46 -0.49
C GLY A 496 3.67 -2.94 -0.15
N VAL A 497 4.82 -3.32 0.37
CA VAL A 497 5.09 -4.72 0.76
C VAL A 497 4.13 -5.23 1.84
N ARG A 498 3.63 -4.37 2.73
CA ARG A 498 2.67 -4.77 3.79
C ARG A 498 1.40 -5.38 3.19
N GLY A 499 0.84 -4.76 2.15
CA GLY A 499 -0.33 -5.28 1.44
C GLY A 499 -0.07 -6.62 0.76
N VAL A 500 1.14 -6.83 0.23
CA VAL A 500 1.55 -8.14 -0.32
C VAL A 500 1.62 -9.19 0.78
N LEU A 501 2.29 -8.88 1.89
CA LEU A 501 2.45 -9.80 3.03
C LEU A 501 1.11 -10.13 3.71
N HIS A 502 0.13 -9.24 3.66
CA HIS A 502 -1.24 -9.50 4.15
C HIS A 502 -1.90 -10.70 3.43
N HIS A 503 -1.57 -10.92 2.16
CA HIS A 503 -2.05 -12.05 1.35
C HIS A 503 -1.18 -13.31 1.49
N MET A 504 -0.17 -13.31 2.37
CA MET A 504 0.75 -14.42 2.56
C MET A 504 0.60 -15.06 3.94
N GLN A 505 1.17 -16.24 4.13
CA GLN A 505 1.24 -16.90 5.42
C GLN A 505 2.60 -16.69 6.05
N ARG A 506 2.64 -16.08 7.24
CA ARG A 506 3.85 -15.98 8.06
C ARG A 506 4.01 -17.24 8.90
N SER A 507 5.20 -17.84 8.84
CA SER A 507 5.57 -19.00 9.65
C SER A 507 6.91 -18.76 10.35
N ALA A 508 7.02 -19.23 11.60
CA ALA A 508 8.28 -19.27 12.32
C ALA A 508 8.96 -20.60 12.02
N ILE A 509 10.17 -20.53 11.46
CA ILE A 509 11.00 -21.69 11.14
C ILE A 509 12.07 -21.84 12.23
N GLN A 510 12.25 -23.04 12.74
CA GLN A 510 13.30 -23.38 13.69
C GLN A 510 14.17 -24.50 13.08
N ALA A 511 15.46 -24.25 12.94
CA ALA A 511 16.32 -25.18 12.21
C ALA A 511 17.81 -25.05 12.62
N SER A 512 18.66 -25.94 12.10
CA SER A 512 20.08 -25.66 12.02
C SER A 512 20.37 -24.58 10.98
N PRO A 513 21.50 -23.86 11.07
CA PRO A 513 21.88 -22.85 10.09
C PRO A 513 21.85 -23.34 8.64
N ALA A 514 22.34 -24.57 8.38
CA ALA A 514 22.34 -25.14 7.04
C ALA A 514 20.93 -25.36 6.47
N MET A 515 19.99 -25.84 7.29
CA MET A 515 18.60 -26.01 6.89
C MET A 515 17.90 -24.66 6.72
N MET A 516 18.22 -23.68 7.58
CA MET A 516 17.71 -22.31 7.44
C MET A 516 18.17 -21.68 6.13
N THR A 517 19.44 -21.85 5.75
CA THR A 517 19.96 -21.40 4.45
C THR A 517 19.18 -22.04 3.28
N ALA A 518 18.94 -23.34 3.35
CA ALA A 518 18.20 -24.06 2.31
C ALA A 518 16.75 -23.57 2.16
N VAL A 519 16.08 -23.23 3.28
CA VAL A 519 14.68 -22.74 3.27
C VAL A 519 14.59 -21.29 2.80
N THR A 520 15.54 -20.44 3.21
CA THR A 520 15.45 -18.99 2.99
C THR A 520 16.16 -18.52 1.73
N GLY A 521 16.98 -19.36 1.09
CA GLY A 521 17.84 -18.93 -0.02
C GLY A 521 18.90 -17.89 0.40
N ARG A 522 19.15 -17.72 1.71
CA ARG A 522 20.14 -16.79 2.26
C ARG A 522 21.11 -17.52 3.17
N TRP A 523 22.41 -17.32 2.95
CA TRP A 523 23.39 -17.91 3.84
C TRP A 523 23.20 -17.44 5.29
N THR A 524 23.11 -18.40 6.18
CA THR A 524 22.89 -18.18 7.62
C THR A 524 24.21 -18.47 8.35
N LYS A 525 24.63 -17.58 9.25
CA LYS A 525 25.85 -17.77 10.06
C LYS A 525 25.84 -19.13 10.77
N GLY A 526 26.89 -19.89 10.56
CA GLY A 526 26.98 -21.28 11.04
C GLY A 526 26.70 -22.35 9.98
N SER A 527 26.20 -21.95 8.79
CA SER A 527 26.10 -22.84 7.65
C SER A 527 27.46 -23.19 7.05
N PRO A 528 27.57 -24.31 6.32
CA PRO A 528 28.78 -24.65 5.57
C PRO A 528 29.21 -23.49 4.64
N ARG A 529 30.51 -23.36 4.45
CA ARG A 529 31.16 -22.46 3.50
C ARG A 529 31.79 -23.27 2.38
N ASN A 530 31.76 -22.69 1.17
CA ASN A 530 32.40 -23.27 0.01
C ASN A 530 33.72 -22.53 -0.25
N GLU A 531 34.83 -23.19 -0.02
CA GLU A 531 36.19 -22.70 -0.22
C GLU A 531 36.86 -23.58 -1.29
N ASP A 532 36.49 -23.38 -2.58
CA ASP A 532 36.97 -24.19 -3.71
C ASP A 532 38.32 -23.73 -4.29
N GLY A 533 38.92 -22.71 -3.68
CA GLY A 533 40.21 -22.15 -4.11
C GLY A 533 40.08 -21.11 -5.24
N VAL A 534 38.90 -20.92 -5.79
CA VAL A 534 38.61 -19.85 -6.76
C VAL A 534 38.12 -18.63 -6.03
N HIS A 535 38.77 -17.48 -6.27
CA HIS A 535 38.30 -16.23 -5.65
C HIS A 535 36.87 -15.92 -6.11
N PRO A 536 35.89 -15.69 -5.19
CA PRO A 536 34.50 -15.50 -5.55
C PRO A 536 34.27 -14.28 -6.49
N PHE A 537 35.13 -13.27 -6.48
CA PHE A 537 35.07 -12.14 -7.41
C PHE A 537 35.46 -12.50 -8.85
N ARG A 538 35.98 -13.71 -9.08
CA ARG A 538 36.22 -14.27 -10.42
C ARG A 538 35.04 -15.04 -10.99
N LYS A 539 34.02 -15.31 -10.15
CA LYS A 539 32.81 -16.03 -10.56
C LYS A 539 31.75 -15.06 -11.07
N SER A 540 31.22 -15.30 -12.25
CA SER A 540 30.03 -14.63 -12.76
C SER A 540 28.80 -14.95 -11.90
N LEU A 541 27.73 -14.19 -12.05
CA LEU A 541 26.49 -14.42 -11.30
C LEU A 541 25.93 -15.85 -11.48
N ALA A 542 26.14 -16.45 -12.66
CA ALA A 542 25.72 -17.82 -12.97
C ALA A 542 26.58 -18.89 -12.27
N GLU A 543 27.83 -18.57 -11.95
CA GLU A 543 28.78 -19.47 -11.29
C GLU A 543 28.80 -19.33 -9.78
N LEU A 544 28.44 -18.15 -9.25
CA LEU A 544 28.37 -17.88 -7.82
C LEU A 544 27.32 -18.77 -7.14
N ARG A 545 27.65 -19.23 -5.95
CA ARG A 545 26.77 -20.00 -5.08
C ARG A 545 26.71 -19.38 -3.69
N ILE A 546 25.55 -19.49 -3.06
CA ILE A 546 25.38 -19.11 -1.65
C ILE A 546 26.35 -19.92 -0.78
N GLY A 547 27.12 -19.22 0.06
CA GLY A 547 28.17 -19.82 0.87
C GLY A 547 29.56 -19.80 0.25
N ASP A 548 29.73 -19.39 -1.03
CA ASP A 548 31.09 -19.19 -1.58
C ASP A 548 31.82 -18.16 -0.75
N THR A 549 33.02 -18.53 -0.30
CA THR A 549 33.75 -17.80 0.75
C THR A 549 35.20 -17.58 0.36
N ILE A 550 35.71 -16.41 0.74
CA ILE A 550 37.16 -16.14 0.80
C ILE A 550 37.56 -15.73 2.21
N ARG A 551 38.75 -16.11 2.61
CA ARG A 551 39.45 -15.65 3.81
C ARG A 551 40.73 -14.95 3.40
N SER A 552 40.94 -13.75 3.94
CA SER A 552 42.16 -13.00 3.67
C SER A 552 43.31 -13.49 4.57
N GLU A 553 44.54 -13.23 4.12
CA GLU A 553 45.69 -13.21 5.03
C GLU A 553 45.53 -12.04 6.04
N PRO A 554 46.10 -12.15 7.23
CA PRO A 554 46.02 -11.09 8.23
C PRO A 554 46.90 -9.89 7.83
N ARG A 555 46.42 -8.67 8.18
CA ARG A 555 47.16 -7.43 8.05
C ARG A 555 47.28 -6.72 9.39
N THR A 556 48.51 -6.35 9.78
CA THR A 556 48.73 -5.51 10.96
C THR A 556 48.29 -4.07 10.70
N VAL A 557 47.54 -3.52 11.64
CA VAL A 557 47.10 -2.12 11.65
C VAL A 557 48.11 -1.32 12.47
N THR A 558 49.00 -0.64 11.77
CA THR A 558 50.09 0.12 12.42
C THR A 558 49.63 1.45 12.97
N ARG A 559 50.37 2.01 13.92
CA ARG A 559 50.14 3.39 14.36
C ARG A 559 50.21 4.37 13.19
N ALA A 560 51.13 4.16 12.23
CA ALA A 560 51.25 5.00 11.04
C ALA A 560 50.00 4.97 10.13
N ASP A 561 49.31 3.81 10.02
CA ASP A 561 48.04 3.69 9.29
C ASP A 561 46.97 4.58 9.95
N ILE A 562 46.89 4.59 11.29
CA ILE A 562 45.91 5.38 12.05
C ILE A 562 46.19 6.88 11.89
N ASP A 563 47.48 7.31 12.04
CA ASP A 563 47.87 8.70 11.91
C ASP A 563 47.67 9.23 10.48
N HIS A 564 48.01 8.41 9.48
CA HIS A 564 47.79 8.74 8.07
C HIS A 564 46.29 8.88 7.75
N PHE A 565 45.45 7.98 8.26
CA PHE A 565 44.01 8.06 8.04
C PHE A 565 43.41 9.31 8.70
N ALA A 566 43.85 9.66 9.92
CA ALA A 566 43.43 10.86 10.60
C ALA A 566 43.81 12.13 9.79
N GLU A 567 45.05 12.21 9.26
CA GLU A 567 45.51 13.31 8.44
C GLU A 567 44.75 13.39 7.11
N PHE A 568 44.58 12.24 6.42
CA PHE A 568 43.93 12.16 5.12
C PHE A 568 42.45 12.50 5.16
N THR A 569 41.72 12.07 6.20
CA THR A 569 40.27 12.26 6.34
C THR A 569 39.91 13.54 7.13
N GLY A 570 40.82 14.06 7.94
CA GLY A 570 40.54 15.11 8.91
C GLY A 570 39.84 14.60 10.20
N ASP A 571 39.63 13.31 10.36
CA ASP A 571 39.06 12.72 11.59
C ASP A 571 40.15 12.60 12.67
N THR A 572 40.35 13.71 13.36
CA THR A 572 41.33 13.87 14.42
C THR A 572 40.72 13.67 15.82
N PHE A 573 39.64 12.90 15.92
CA PHE A 573 39.03 12.60 17.22
C PHE A 573 40.07 12.02 18.19
N TYR A 574 40.05 12.48 19.43
CA TYR A 574 41.12 12.23 20.43
C TYR A 574 41.43 10.72 20.62
N ALA A 575 40.43 9.85 20.46
CA ALA A 575 40.62 8.40 20.60
C ALA A 575 41.61 7.81 19.58
N HIS A 576 41.84 8.51 18.45
CA HIS A 576 42.73 8.12 17.38
C HIS A 576 44.09 8.86 17.44
N THR A 577 44.12 10.05 18.02
CA THR A 577 45.24 10.98 17.89
C THR A 577 45.93 11.34 19.20
N ASP A 578 45.23 11.33 20.35
CA ASP A 578 45.79 11.72 21.66
C ASP A 578 45.93 10.51 22.59
N PRO A 579 47.16 9.94 22.77
CA PRO A 579 47.35 8.78 23.62
C PRO A 579 46.96 8.97 25.09
N ALA A 580 47.15 10.23 25.61
CA ALA A 580 46.87 10.52 27.00
C ALA A 580 45.35 10.60 27.28
N ALA A 581 44.60 11.17 26.37
CA ALA A 581 43.16 11.25 26.42
C ALA A 581 42.52 9.86 26.13
N ALA A 582 42.99 9.16 25.12
CA ALA A 582 42.52 7.82 24.74
C ALA A 582 42.72 6.79 25.85
N ALA A 583 43.86 6.87 26.60
CA ALA A 583 44.12 5.99 27.72
C ALA A 583 43.13 6.17 28.89
N LYS A 584 42.52 7.34 29.03
CA LYS A 584 41.47 7.64 30.05
C LYS A 584 40.08 7.20 29.62
N ASN A 585 39.88 6.87 28.35
CA ASN A 585 38.58 6.40 27.88
C ASN A 585 38.34 4.97 28.41
N PRO A 586 37.24 4.72 29.16
CA PRO A 586 36.98 3.41 29.77
C PRO A 586 36.68 2.30 28.75
N LEU A 587 36.32 2.66 27.51
CA LEU A 587 36.03 1.68 26.44
C LEU A 587 37.30 1.27 25.67
N PHE A 588 38.24 2.19 25.47
CA PHE A 588 39.39 1.97 24.60
C PHE A 588 40.69 1.65 25.35
N GLY A 589 40.95 2.39 26.42
CA GLY A 589 42.17 2.21 27.23
C GLY A 589 43.47 2.49 26.46
N GLY A 590 43.41 3.26 25.37
CA GLY A 590 44.51 3.62 24.49
C GLY A 590 44.04 4.01 23.09
N ILE A 591 44.99 4.30 22.22
CA ILE A 591 44.70 4.64 20.83
C ILE A 591 44.01 3.48 20.11
N VAL A 592 42.93 3.76 19.40
CA VAL A 592 42.20 2.80 18.57
C VAL A 592 42.13 3.30 17.11
N ALA A 593 42.06 2.35 16.18
CA ALA A 593 41.83 2.65 14.76
C ALA A 593 40.43 3.21 14.54
N HIS A 594 40.30 4.11 13.56
CA HIS A 594 39.01 4.55 13.08
C HIS A 594 38.19 3.35 12.56
N GLY A 595 36.92 3.29 12.87
CA GLY A 595 36.07 2.23 12.34
C GLY A 595 36.06 2.17 10.81
N TYR A 596 36.03 3.34 10.15
CA TYR A 596 36.11 3.43 8.68
C TYR A 596 37.47 3.02 8.12
N LEU A 597 38.57 3.23 8.85
CA LEU A 597 39.87 2.67 8.47
C LEU A 597 39.80 1.15 8.45
N VAL A 598 39.23 0.52 9.48
CA VAL A 598 39.09 -0.95 9.56
C VAL A 598 38.28 -1.47 8.37
N VAL A 599 37.15 -0.84 8.01
CA VAL A 599 36.34 -1.25 6.86
C VAL A 599 37.10 -1.06 5.55
N SER A 600 37.84 0.04 5.40
CA SER A 600 38.63 0.33 4.20
C SER A 600 39.80 -0.66 4.02
N LEU A 601 40.47 -1.01 5.10
CA LEU A 601 41.53 -2.04 5.07
C LEU A 601 40.96 -3.43 4.75
N ALA A 602 39.78 -3.75 5.34
CA ALA A 602 39.11 -5.02 5.06
C ALA A 602 38.69 -5.11 3.58
N ALA A 603 38.25 -4.00 2.96
CA ALA A 603 37.95 -3.98 1.53
C ALA A 603 39.19 -4.32 0.68
N GLY A 604 40.36 -3.77 1.03
CA GLY A 604 41.64 -4.11 0.38
C GLY A 604 42.05 -5.55 0.58
N LEU A 605 41.61 -6.22 1.66
CA LEU A 605 41.95 -7.60 1.97
C LEU A 605 41.10 -8.63 1.21
N PHE A 606 39.87 -8.31 0.85
CA PHE A 606 39.00 -9.24 0.14
C PHE A 606 38.85 -8.98 -1.36
N VAL A 607 39.36 -7.86 -1.88
CA VAL A 607 39.22 -7.53 -3.30
C VAL A 607 40.16 -8.38 -4.15
N ASP A 608 39.66 -8.80 -5.34
CA ASP A 608 40.55 -9.26 -6.41
C ASP A 608 40.81 -8.04 -7.33
N PRO A 609 42.08 -7.59 -7.50
CA PRO A 609 42.42 -6.35 -8.17
C PRO A 609 42.25 -6.39 -9.69
N ASP A 610 42.21 -7.57 -10.30
CA ASP A 610 42.11 -7.69 -11.74
C ASP A 610 40.67 -7.52 -12.25
N PRO A 611 40.48 -7.07 -13.51
CA PRO A 611 39.16 -7.01 -14.10
C PRO A 611 38.42 -8.33 -14.03
N GLY A 612 37.15 -8.30 -13.60
CA GLY A 612 36.36 -9.50 -13.37
C GLY A 612 34.85 -9.23 -13.36
N PRO A 613 34.05 -10.25 -13.05
CA PRO A 613 32.58 -10.16 -13.07
C PRO A 613 31.98 -9.16 -12.08
N VAL A 614 32.69 -8.82 -11.01
CA VAL A 614 32.25 -7.80 -10.04
C VAL A 614 32.43 -6.44 -10.65
N LEU A 615 31.31 -5.79 -10.98
CA LEU A 615 31.25 -4.53 -11.72
C LEU A 615 31.38 -3.31 -10.81
N ALA A 616 30.79 -3.37 -9.62
CA ALA A 616 30.80 -2.27 -8.66
C ALA A 616 30.45 -2.74 -7.27
N ASN A 617 30.99 -2.06 -6.26
CA ASN A 617 30.47 -2.04 -4.90
C ASN A 617 29.58 -0.80 -4.79
N PHE A 618 28.28 -0.98 -4.46
CA PHE A 618 27.34 0.12 -4.42
C PHE A 618 26.79 0.41 -3.01
N GLY A 619 27.18 -0.37 -2.01
CA GLY A 619 26.71 -0.14 -0.66
C GLY A 619 27.26 -1.07 0.39
N VAL A 620 27.03 -0.66 1.64
CA VAL A 620 27.30 -1.41 2.85
C VAL A 620 26.07 -1.33 3.73
N ASP A 621 25.56 -2.49 4.16
CA ASP A 621 24.43 -2.59 5.08
C ASP A 621 24.86 -3.19 6.42
N ASN A 622 24.06 -2.96 7.47
CA ASN A 622 24.19 -3.63 8.77
C ASN A 622 25.57 -3.50 9.44
N LEU A 623 26.32 -2.42 9.13
CA LEU A 623 27.65 -2.20 9.72
C LEU A 623 27.57 -2.06 11.24
N ARG A 624 28.39 -2.85 11.94
CA ARG A 624 28.59 -2.79 13.38
C ARG A 624 30.07 -2.93 13.70
N PHE A 625 30.60 -2.04 14.54
CA PHE A 625 31.90 -2.17 15.19
C PHE A 625 31.67 -2.83 16.54
N LEU A 626 32.38 -3.91 16.83
CA LEU A 626 32.16 -4.78 17.99
C LEU A 626 33.30 -4.68 19.01
N THR A 627 34.52 -4.85 18.56
CA THR A 627 35.72 -4.77 19.39
C THR A 627 36.67 -3.71 18.83
N PRO A 628 37.18 -2.79 19.65
CA PRO A 628 38.14 -1.79 19.18
C PRO A 628 39.42 -2.44 18.64
N VAL A 629 39.93 -1.98 17.50
CA VAL A 629 41.21 -2.35 16.93
C VAL A 629 42.26 -1.37 17.43
N LYS A 630 43.31 -1.86 18.11
CA LYS A 630 44.43 -1.03 18.59
C LYS A 630 45.55 -1.00 17.57
N ALA A 631 46.48 -0.05 17.73
CA ALA A 631 47.72 -0.06 16.98
C ALA A 631 48.47 -1.40 17.24
N GLU A 632 49.02 -2.01 16.21
CA GLU A 632 49.73 -3.29 16.16
C GLU A 632 48.79 -4.52 16.28
N ASP A 633 47.49 -4.36 16.39
CA ASP A 633 46.57 -5.48 16.16
C ASP A 633 46.58 -5.91 14.69
N SER A 634 46.37 -7.17 14.43
CA SER A 634 46.19 -7.71 13.09
C SER A 634 44.71 -7.97 12.80
N ILE A 635 44.25 -7.63 11.60
CA ILE A 635 42.89 -7.92 11.14
C ILE A 635 42.90 -8.86 9.95
N ALA A 636 41.93 -9.76 9.90
CA ALA A 636 41.62 -10.60 8.75
C ALA A 636 40.13 -10.54 8.42
N VAL A 637 39.76 -10.76 7.17
CA VAL A 637 38.37 -10.74 6.75
C VAL A 637 37.93 -12.10 6.20
N THR A 638 36.73 -12.50 6.57
CA THR A 638 35.99 -13.59 5.93
C THR A 638 34.80 -12.98 5.20
N LEU A 639 34.76 -13.16 3.87
CA LEU A 639 33.69 -12.69 3.01
C LEU A 639 32.96 -13.89 2.43
N THR A 640 31.62 -13.96 2.64
CA THR A 640 30.79 -15.11 2.23
C THR A 640 29.60 -14.63 1.41
N VAL A 641 29.30 -15.26 0.26
CA VAL A 641 28.10 -14.98 -0.52
C VAL A 641 26.86 -15.29 0.31
N LYS A 642 26.10 -14.26 0.66
CA LYS A 642 24.92 -14.35 1.53
C LYS A 642 23.62 -14.46 0.74
N GLN A 643 23.49 -13.71 -0.35
CA GLN A 643 22.29 -13.69 -1.20
C GLN A 643 22.66 -13.28 -2.62
N ILE A 644 22.01 -13.90 -3.61
CA ILE A 644 22.16 -13.60 -5.03
C ILE A 644 20.79 -13.18 -5.57
N THR A 645 20.72 -12.00 -6.20
CA THR A 645 19.47 -11.44 -6.75
C THR A 645 19.67 -11.07 -8.23
N PRO A 646 19.35 -11.96 -9.18
CA PRO A 646 19.43 -11.65 -10.61
C PRO A 646 18.48 -10.51 -10.97
N ARG A 647 18.90 -9.55 -11.81
CA ARG A 647 18.03 -8.52 -12.40
C ARG A 647 17.53 -9.00 -13.77
N ARG A 648 16.21 -8.89 -14.02
CA ARG A 648 15.60 -9.34 -15.28
C ARG A 648 16.04 -8.49 -16.48
N SER A 649 16.08 -7.17 -16.31
CA SER A 649 16.29 -6.19 -17.38
C SER A 649 17.74 -5.72 -17.55
N ALA A 650 18.71 -6.39 -16.90
CA ALA A 650 20.13 -6.03 -16.97
C ALA A 650 21.00 -7.27 -17.09
N ASP A 651 22.19 -7.11 -17.66
CA ASP A 651 23.18 -8.17 -17.81
C ASP A 651 23.98 -8.44 -16.52
N TYR A 652 23.46 -7.97 -15.39
CA TYR A 652 24.02 -8.17 -14.05
C TYR A 652 22.92 -8.46 -13.03
N GLY A 653 23.34 -8.88 -11.86
CA GLY A 653 22.51 -8.99 -10.66
C GLY A 653 23.20 -8.39 -9.45
N GLU A 654 22.52 -8.41 -8.33
CA GLU A 654 23.04 -7.97 -7.03
C GLU A 654 23.51 -9.17 -6.22
N VAL A 655 24.65 -9.02 -5.57
CA VAL A 655 25.15 -10.00 -4.61
C VAL A 655 25.37 -9.30 -3.27
N ARG A 656 24.79 -9.89 -2.24
CA ARG A 656 25.02 -9.51 -0.85
C ARG A 656 26.02 -10.47 -0.24
N TRP A 657 27.05 -9.93 0.39
CA TRP A 657 28.11 -10.68 1.02
C TRP A 657 28.10 -10.43 2.53
N ASP A 658 28.23 -11.47 3.32
CA ASP A 658 28.49 -11.38 4.76
C ASP A 658 29.99 -11.16 4.98
N ALA A 659 30.36 -10.02 5.53
CA ALA A 659 31.73 -9.67 5.87
C ALA A 659 31.93 -9.72 7.38
N VAL A 660 32.89 -10.53 7.84
CA VAL A 660 33.30 -10.59 9.23
C VAL A 660 34.77 -10.28 9.30
N VAL A 661 35.12 -9.18 9.96
CA VAL A 661 36.50 -8.79 10.26
C VAL A 661 36.84 -9.27 11.65
N THR A 662 37.94 -10.01 11.81
CA THR A 662 38.42 -10.55 13.10
C THR A 662 39.79 -10.00 13.42
N ASN A 663 40.11 -9.91 14.73
CA ASN A 663 41.49 -9.63 15.20
C ASN A 663 42.34 -10.90 15.23
N GLN A 664 43.57 -10.79 15.72
CA GLN A 664 44.52 -11.90 15.90
C GLN A 664 44.03 -13.00 16.84
N ASP A 665 43.13 -12.69 17.76
CA ASP A 665 42.56 -13.63 18.74
C ASP A 665 41.31 -14.33 18.17
N GLY A 666 40.88 -13.97 16.97
CA GLY A 666 39.66 -14.48 16.33
C GLY A 666 38.38 -13.77 16.77
N ASP A 667 38.48 -12.72 17.58
CA ASP A 667 37.31 -11.94 18.00
C ASP A 667 36.80 -11.07 16.86
N PRO A 668 35.48 -10.98 16.62
CA PRO A 668 34.95 -10.10 15.59
C PRO A 668 35.12 -8.64 16.00
N VAL A 669 35.78 -7.87 15.15
CA VAL A 669 35.98 -6.42 15.33
C VAL A 669 34.98 -5.60 14.52
N ALA A 670 34.53 -6.10 13.35
CA ALA A 670 33.46 -5.53 12.58
C ALA A 670 32.66 -6.61 11.84
N THR A 671 31.38 -6.37 11.67
CA THR A 671 30.48 -7.16 10.81
C THR A 671 29.65 -6.25 9.95
N TYR A 672 29.44 -6.61 8.68
CA TYR A 672 28.60 -5.86 7.74
C TYR A 672 28.26 -6.69 6.51
N ASP A 673 27.28 -6.23 5.75
CA ASP A 673 27.00 -6.78 4.43
C ASP A 673 27.61 -5.87 3.36
N VAL A 674 28.40 -6.44 2.43
CA VAL A 674 28.86 -5.74 1.22
C VAL A 674 27.85 -5.97 0.12
N LEU A 675 27.53 -4.93 -0.65
CA LEU A 675 26.58 -4.98 -1.76
C LEU A 675 27.31 -4.73 -3.08
N THR A 676 27.30 -5.73 -3.97
CA THR A 676 27.98 -5.62 -5.27
C THR A 676 27.03 -5.88 -6.43
N LEU A 677 27.34 -5.28 -7.57
CA LEU A 677 26.79 -5.64 -8.88
C LEU A 677 27.73 -6.65 -9.52
N VAL A 678 27.19 -7.77 -10.01
CA VAL A 678 27.95 -8.86 -10.62
C VAL A 678 27.36 -9.20 -11.98
N ALA A 679 28.18 -9.27 -13.02
CA ALA A 679 27.77 -9.63 -14.37
C ALA A 679 27.20 -11.05 -14.42
N LYS A 680 26.14 -11.28 -15.20
CA LYS A 680 25.52 -12.60 -15.38
C LYS A 680 26.46 -13.60 -16.03
N GLY A 681 27.26 -13.16 -16.96
CA GLY A 681 28.34 -13.91 -17.57
C GLY A 681 29.57 -13.02 -17.70
N TRP A 682 30.76 -13.61 -17.74
CA TRP A 682 32.02 -12.92 -17.93
C TRP A 682 32.87 -13.71 -18.91
N PRO A 683 33.48 -13.08 -19.93
CA PRO A 683 34.39 -13.79 -20.82
C PRO A 683 35.54 -14.38 -19.98
N GLN A 684 35.77 -15.67 -20.09
CA GLN A 684 36.97 -16.29 -19.58
C GLN A 684 38.02 -16.10 -20.67
N ASP A 685 39.10 -15.38 -20.38
CA ASP A 685 40.27 -15.25 -21.27
C ASP A 685 40.96 -16.57 -21.51
#